data_55d70f1e85807454cf7f4803cf9efd7d
#
_entry.id   55d70f1e85807454cf7f4803cf9efd7d
#
_cell.length_a   1.000
_cell.length_b   1.000
_cell.length_c   1.000
_cell.angle_alpha   90.00
_cell.angle_beta   90.00
_cell.angle_gamma   90.00
#
_symmetry.space_group_name_H-M   'P 1'
#
loop_
_entity.id
_entity.type
_entity.pdbx_description
1 polymer ?
#
loop_
_entity_poly.entity_id
_entity_poly.type
_entity_poly.pdbx_seq_one_letter_code
_entity_poly.pdbx_strand_id
1 'polypeptide(L)'
;MRRIDHTIGRIASAAIFVFSLVFGALLLTKCASTMVPTGGPKDTIPPVIVYMNPDNFTTNIDTLHPPKIYVEFDEYVQIKDQQKELYTSPAMKKKPSVVRRGRGILITIKDTLRPNTTYAINFGSSIQDNNESNPLHSMRYVFSTGPEIDSMYMSGYTADAMKSDSVSKSFIYFFIADSVERPNEWDSTMFKYKPQVISRAEKNGIFIAQNLKPVNYRIYAFEDTNNNMEYEPSVDQIGFLDSTYNPMEMPGFCIWYDSLRHYPSAEPQLYFRMFKDRRFTRQVLSNQERINRHKAMLYFGSEYPEVTKVEFDSIPSDKVIYDPQNITRDTVALWFDIPAEELPDSIKGRITYFKHDSINNLVESEDKLRLTWVYVESKEERQERERLEKEKEKAIKNGEEWVEPEKENPFKVNIPSTSEVNKDRHVNFDFDYPLTKFDTAAISFTMTTDENPEPQVAKYEIIPDSINRRKFTLRADWQPKAKYELMLPAGMFENVARETNDTIKCTYTASDPEKYAIVKVKVRGTHPTARYILQFTNAQGKVQKELKDVTPGDYVFEYISPGDIMLRVVEDMNGNGKWDTGDMVLMRQPERTEIYKNEEGVETITTKANWEFDIDVDMDKLFAPVTMESVVQMLNDREDERLKKLYEEREKKRKEEANKQNQNSNNMGFGGFGGMGGMGGSTGGLSTNTNTGGMSGMGGMGGRGNMRR
;
A
#
# COMPACT_ATOMS: atom_id res chain seq x y z
N MET A 1 24.90 56.05 80.47
CA MET A 1 25.66 55.66 79.27
C MET A 1 25.94 54.13 79.12
N ARG A 2 25.64 53.27 80.04
CA ARG A 2 25.89 51.75 79.91
C ARG A 2 24.74 50.85 79.36
N ARG A 3 23.60 51.42 79.01
CA ARG A 3 22.46 50.60 78.45
C ARG A 3 22.34 50.68 76.91
N ILE A 4 22.99 51.61 76.25
CA ILE A 4 22.94 51.77 74.79
C ILE A 4 23.92 50.86 74.09
N ASP A 5 25.08 50.54 74.67
CA ASP A 5 26.14 49.69 74.05
C ASP A 5 25.72 48.23 73.94
N HIS A 6 24.85 47.69 74.86
CA HIS A 6 24.41 46.33 74.79
C HIS A 6 23.31 46.05 73.70
N THR A 7 22.60 47.13 73.39
CA THR A 7 21.51 47.03 72.32
C THR A 7 22.13 47.09 70.93
N ILE A 8 23.10 47.92 70.71
CA ILE A 8 23.86 48.05 69.47
C ILE A 8 24.69 46.77 69.22
N GLY A 9 25.29 46.16 70.20
CA GLY A 9 26.02 44.89 70.09
C GLY A 9 25.12 43.73 69.68
N ARG A 10 23.89 43.71 70.26
CA ARG A 10 22.88 42.65 69.88
C ARG A 10 22.28 42.78 68.47
N ILE A 11 22.09 44.03 68.04
CA ILE A 11 21.66 44.35 66.70
C ILE A 11 22.74 44.00 65.68
N ALA A 12 24.00 44.34 65.97
CA ALA A 12 25.16 44.00 65.11
C ALA A 12 25.33 42.46 65.01
N SER A 13 25.23 41.76 66.14
CA SER A 13 25.32 40.26 66.13
C SER A 13 24.16 39.58 65.36
N ALA A 14 22.97 40.14 65.53
CA ALA A 14 21.81 39.65 64.76
C ALA A 14 21.96 39.91 63.25
N ALA A 15 22.50 41.10 62.88
CA ALA A 15 22.74 41.41 61.46
C ALA A 15 23.84 40.52 60.85
N ILE A 16 24.90 40.23 61.58
CA ILE A 16 26.00 39.32 61.17
C ILE A 16 25.43 37.90 61.02
N PHE A 17 24.56 37.45 61.96
CA PHE A 17 23.96 36.12 61.88
C PHE A 17 23.00 36.00 60.70
N VAL A 18 22.18 37.00 60.44
CA VAL A 18 21.31 37.03 59.24
C VAL A 18 22.11 37.09 57.96
N PHE A 19 23.20 37.90 57.91
CA PHE A 19 24.08 37.99 56.76
C PHE A 19 24.83 36.66 56.50
N SER A 20 25.27 35.98 57.56
CA SER A 20 25.90 34.66 57.49
C SER A 20 24.91 33.58 57.01
N LEU A 21 23.64 33.68 57.42
CA LEU A 21 22.58 32.74 57.01
C LEU A 21 22.17 32.95 55.55
N VAL A 22 22.06 34.22 55.11
CA VAL A 22 21.82 34.57 53.69
C VAL A 22 23.00 34.21 52.83
N PHE A 23 24.23 34.44 53.28
CA PHE A 23 25.44 34.04 52.54
C PHE A 23 25.60 32.51 52.46
N GLY A 24 25.27 31.80 53.53
CA GLY A 24 25.19 30.33 53.54
C GLY A 24 24.11 29.79 52.60
N ALA A 25 22.91 30.42 52.55
CA ALA A 25 21.85 30.06 51.62
C ALA A 25 22.26 30.33 50.14
N LEU A 26 22.99 31.41 49.86
CA LEU A 26 23.51 31.72 48.52
C LEU A 26 24.57 30.72 48.05
N LEU A 27 25.35 30.14 48.97
CA LEU A 27 26.32 29.09 48.64
C LEU A 27 25.66 27.72 48.37
N LEU A 28 24.43 27.51 48.83
CA LEU A 28 23.66 26.27 48.58
C LEU A 28 22.90 26.30 47.26
N THR A 29 22.77 27.44 46.59
CA THR A 29 22.17 27.55 45.26
C THR A 29 23.12 27.26 44.12
N LYS A 30 24.11 26.36 44.30
CA LYS A 30 24.68 25.70 43.16
C LYS A 30 23.65 24.76 42.62
N CYS A 31 22.86 25.21 41.65
CA CYS A 31 22.12 24.33 40.77
C CYS A 31 23.08 23.27 40.27
N ALA A 32 22.94 22.05 40.77
CA ALA A 32 23.48 20.92 40.09
C ALA A 32 22.82 20.92 38.72
N SER A 33 23.58 21.24 37.68
CA SER A 33 23.13 20.98 36.32
C SER A 33 22.86 19.49 36.23
N THR A 34 21.60 19.13 36.27
CA THR A 34 21.17 17.79 35.87
C THR A 34 21.23 17.70 34.35
N MET A 35 22.39 17.92 33.77
CA MET A 35 22.67 17.42 32.45
C MET A 35 22.66 15.90 32.62
N VAL A 36 21.67 15.28 32.05
CA VAL A 36 21.69 13.85 31.78
C VAL A 36 23.04 13.59 31.14
N PRO A 37 23.89 12.69 31.67
CA PRO A 37 25.15 12.38 31.04
C PRO A 37 24.83 12.03 29.58
N THR A 38 25.34 12.85 28.68
CA THR A 38 25.33 12.50 27.25
C THR A 38 26.24 11.29 27.17
N GLY A 39 25.61 10.09 27.07
CA GLY A 39 26.32 8.86 26.86
C GLY A 39 27.29 9.01 25.69
N GLY A 40 28.29 8.15 25.62
CA GLY A 40 29.17 8.04 24.46
C GLY A 40 28.36 7.87 23.15
N PRO A 41 29.00 7.88 21.98
CA PRO A 41 28.32 7.59 20.73
C PRO A 41 27.54 6.27 20.88
N LYS A 42 26.31 6.26 20.38
CA LYS A 42 25.44 5.08 20.42
C LYS A 42 26.17 3.91 19.74
N ASP A 43 26.21 2.77 20.41
CA ASP A 43 26.73 1.55 19.79
C ASP A 43 25.84 1.12 18.63
N THR A 44 26.45 0.77 17.52
CA THR A 44 25.79 0.30 16.29
C THR A 44 26.28 -1.08 15.86
N ILE A 45 27.13 -1.70 16.68
CA ILE A 45 27.73 -3.01 16.39
C ILE A 45 26.77 -4.10 16.89
N PRO A 46 26.39 -5.09 16.07
CA PRO A 46 25.60 -6.21 16.54
C PRO A 46 26.44 -7.19 17.34
N PRO A 47 25.82 -8.03 18.21
CA PRO A 47 26.51 -9.07 18.98
C PRO A 47 27.33 -10.02 18.10
N VAL A 48 28.51 -10.40 18.55
CA VAL A 48 29.39 -11.35 17.86
C VAL A 48 29.39 -12.70 18.58
N ILE A 49 29.29 -13.78 17.81
CA ILE A 49 29.32 -15.13 18.33
C ILE A 49 30.77 -15.48 18.71
N VAL A 50 30.98 -15.84 19.96
CA VAL A 50 32.31 -16.22 20.49
C VAL A 50 32.46 -17.72 20.72
N TYR A 51 31.37 -18.46 20.95
CA TYR A 51 31.43 -19.90 21.22
C TYR A 51 30.13 -20.61 20.85
N MET A 52 30.25 -21.82 20.32
CA MET A 52 29.11 -22.73 20.06
C MET A 52 29.42 -24.12 20.57
N ASN A 53 28.42 -24.80 21.13
CA ASN A 53 28.54 -26.20 21.53
C ASN A 53 27.19 -26.93 21.38
N PRO A 54 27.03 -27.97 20.52
CA PRO A 54 28.06 -28.41 19.55
C PRO A 54 28.43 -27.33 18.53
N ASP A 55 29.57 -27.48 17.88
CA ASP A 55 30.03 -26.56 16.84
C ASP A 55 29.04 -26.47 15.69
N ASN A 56 29.03 -25.32 15.03
CA ASN A 56 28.25 -25.17 13.79
C ASN A 56 28.78 -26.16 12.73
N PHE A 57 27.89 -26.67 11.89
CA PHE A 57 28.15 -27.73 10.90
C PHE A 57 28.51 -29.10 11.46
N THR A 58 28.11 -29.40 12.70
CA THR A 58 28.24 -30.74 13.27
C THR A 58 27.40 -31.76 12.50
N THR A 59 28.00 -32.94 12.25
CA THR A 59 27.36 -34.08 11.57
C THR A 59 26.99 -35.20 12.53
N ASN A 60 26.21 -36.20 12.06
CA ASN A 60 25.82 -37.39 12.82
C ASN A 60 25.07 -37.07 14.14
N ILE A 61 24.25 -36.02 14.11
CA ILE A 61 23.39 -35.69 15.24
C ILE A 61 22.30 -36.75 15.41
N ASP A 62 22.08 -37.20 16.66
CA ASP A 62 21.03 -38.18 16.99
C ASP A 62 19.63 -37.63 16.59
N THR A 63 18.91 -38.44 15.86
CA THR A 63 17.57 -38.08 15.36
C THR A 63 16.48 -38.06 16.45
N LEU A 64 16.65 -38.87 17.48
CA LEU A 64 15.69 -39.05 18.59
C LEU A 64 16.01 -38.15 19.79
N HIS A 65 17.32 -37.99 20.08
CA HIS A 65 17.80 -37.22 21.21
C HIS A 65 18.86 -36.21 20.80
N PRO A 66 18.47 -35.18 20.00
CA PRO A 66 19.41 -34.17 19.57
C PRO A 66 19.99 -33.42 20.80
N PRO A 67 21.27 -33.06 20.78
CA PRO A 67 21.90 -32.36 21.88
C PRO A 67 21.29 -30.96 22.05
N LYS A 68 21.37 -30.42 23.26
CA LYS A 68 21.09 -28.98 23.46
C LYS A 68 22.23 -28.18 22.89
N ILE A 69 21.91 -27.12 22.15
CA ILE A 69 22.88 -26.26 21.50
C ILE A 69 23.02 -24.99 22.33
N TYR A 70 24.23 -24.66 22.71
CA TYR A 70 24.57 -23.43 23.43
C TYR A 70 25.37 -22.52 22.51
N VAL A 71 24.94 -21.24 22.39
CA VAL A 71 25.65 -20.20 21.62
C VAL A 71 25.92 -19.03 22.55
N GLU A 72 27.19 -18.62 22.67
CA GLU A 72 27.66 -17.53 23.51
C GLU A 72 28.08 -16.32 22.64
N PHE A 73 27.75 -15.14 23.11
CA PHE A 73 28.08 -13.87 22.46
C PHE A 73 29.08 -13.07 23.33
N ASP A 74 29.75 -12.12 22.72
CA ASP A 74 30.67 -11.19 23.39
C ASP A 74 29.96 -10.27 24.38
N GLU A 75 28.64 -10.06 24.19
CA GLU A 75 27.77 -9.22 25.02
C GLU A 75 26.46 -9.89 25.43
N TYR A 76 25.66 -9.22 26.25
CA TYR A 76 24.32 -9.69 26.59
C TYR A 76 23.34 -9.48 25.44
N VAL A 77 22.59 -10.53 25.10
CA VAL A 77 21.62 -10.52 24.03
C VAL A 77 20.18 -10.63 24.55
N GLN A 78 19.25 -10.12 23.78
CA GLN A 78 17.82 -10.34 23.93
C GLN A 78 17.25 -11.09 22.71
N ILE A 79 16.12 -11.79 22.91
CA ILE A 79 15.44 -12.52 21.86
C ILE A 79 14.11 -11.81 21.61
N LYS A 80 13.97 -11.18 20.43
CA LYS A 80 12.73 -10.48 20.02
C LYS A 80 12.05 -11.20 18.87
N ASP A 81 10.73 -11.10 18.80
CA ASP A 81 9.90 -11.58 17.70
C ASP A 81 10.23 -13.03 17.24
N GLN A 82 10.62 -13.89 18.20
CA GLN A 82 11.05 -15.27 17.93
C GLN A 82 10.03 -16.03 17.07
N GLN A 83 8.75 -15.83 17.27
CA GLN A 83 7.71 -16.55 16.50
C GLN A 83 7.70 -16.18 15.02
N LYS A 84 8.05 -14.93 14.70
CA LYS A 84 8.06 -14.40 13.35
C LYS A 84 9.39 -14.60 12.63
N GLU A 85 10.49 -14.51 13.38
CA GLU A 85 11.83 -14.50 12.81
C GLU A 85 12.48 -15.89 12.79
N LEU A 86 12.16 -16.76 13.78
CA LEU A 86 12.74 -18.09 13.88
C LEU A 86 12.03 -19.09 12.96
N TYR A 87 12.79 -19.67 12.03
CA TYR A 87 12.29 -20.78 11.22
C TYR A 87 13.37 -21.83 11.02
N THR A 88 12.96 -23.05 10.68
CA THR A 88 13.87 -24.17 10.44
C THR A 88 13.74 -24.66 9.00
N SER A 89 14.84 -25.08 8.43
CA SER A 89 14.92 -25.66 7.09
C SER A 89 15.61 -27.04 7.18
N PRO A 90 14.92 -28.15 6.88
CA PRO A 90 13.48 -28.31 6.67
C PRO A 90 12.64 -27.91 7.89
N ALA A 91 11.33 -27.68 7.66
CA ALA A 91 10.41 -27.35 8.74
C ALA A 91 10.34 -28.49 9.77
N MET A 92 10.47 -28.14 11.04
CA MET A 92 10.23 -29.03 12.17
C MET A 92 8.76 -28.97 12.58
N LYS A 93 8.14 -30.06 12.98
CA LYS A 93 6.76 -30.07 13.49
C LYS A 93 6.62 -29.23 14.76
N LYS A 94 7.64 -29.22 15.59
CA LYS A 94 7.72 -28.40 16.80
C LYS A 94 8.90 -27.46 16.68
N LYS A 95 8.64 -26.15 16.66
CA LYS A 95 9.71 -25.14 16.64
C LYS A 95 10.69 -25.37 17.81
N PRO A 96 12.00 -25.20 17.61
CA PRO A 96 13.00 -25.26 18.68
C PRO A 96 12.67 -24.19 19.74
N SER A 97 12.90 -24.56 21.01
CA SER A 97 12.81 -23.62 22.12
C SER A 97 14.14 -22.92 22.28
N VAL A 98 14.12 -21.58 22.18
CA VAL A 98 15.30 -20.73 22.37
C VAL A 98 15.11 -19.89 23.62
N VAL A 99 16.02 -20.02 24.58
CA VAL A 99 15.97 -19.29 25.85
C VAL A 99 17.32 -18.61 26.14
N ARG A 100 17.30 -17.43 26.70
CA ARG A 100 18.51 -16.72 27.11
C ARG A 100 19.16 -17.42 28.31
N ARG A 101 20.48 -17.56 28.27
CA ARG A 101 21.30 -18.10 29.38
C ARG A 101 22.63 -17.34 29.50
N GLY A 102 22.72 -16.46 30.47
CA GLY A 102 23.88 -15.57 30.62
C GLY A 102 24.03 -14.64 29.43
N ARG A 103 25.23 -14.57 28.84
CA ARG A 103 25.51 -13.84 27.57
C ARG A 103 25.17 -14.67 26.33
N GLY A 104 24.55 -15.84 26.49
CA GLY A 104 24.24 -16.69 25.37
C GLY A 104 22.79 -17.11 25.31
N ILE A 105 22.52 -18.00 24.36
CA ILE A 105 21.22 -18.64 24.15
C ILE A 105 21.35 -20.13 24.22
N LEU A 106 20.35 -20.81 24.78
CA LEU A 106 20.22 -22.26 24.81
C LEU A 106 19.08 -22.66 23.88
N ILE A 107 19.39 -23.46 22.86
CA ILE A 107 18.46 -23.98 21.86
C ILE A 107 18.17 -25.44 22.21
N THR A 108 16.88 -25.77 22.29
CA THR A 108 16.43 -27.13 22.57
C THR A 108 15.51 -27.60 21.45
N ILE A 109 15.93 -28.61 20.71
CA ILE A 109 15.13 -29.24 19.66
C ILE A 109 14.18 -30.23 20.35
N LYS A 110 12.88 -30.11 20.04
CA LYS A 110 11.80 -30.90 20.63
C LYS A 110 11.14 -31.86 19.65
N ASP A 111 11.65 -31.93 18.44
CA ASP A 111 11.11 -32.74 17.34
C ASP A 111 11.99 -33.95 17.08
N THR A 112 11.42 -35.00 16.48
CA THR A 112 12.17 -36.11 15.94
C THR A 112 12.67 -35.75 14.56
N LEU A 113 13.98 -35.82 14.34
CA LEU A 113 14.63 -35.41 13.12
C LEU A 113 14.57 -36.50 12.04
N ARG A 114 14.58 -36.10 10.77
CA ARG A 114 14.68 -37.01 9.64
C ARG A 114 16.14 -37.54 9.55
N PRO A 115 16.38 -38.78 9.19
CA PRO A 115 17.74 -39.30 8.96
C PRO A 115 18.35 -38.69 7.69
N ASN A 116 19.68 -38.66 7.63
CA ASN A 116 20.45 -38.16 6.46
C ASN A 116 19.96 -36.81 5.92
N THR A 117 19.71 -35.88 6.84
CA THR A 117 19.11 -34.58 6.51
C THR A 117 19.93 -33.46 7.14
N THR A 118 20.26 -32.46 6.33
CA THR A 118 20.85 -31.21 6.78
C THR A 118 19.74 -30.29 7.29
N TYR A 119 19.90 -29.80 8.50
CA TYR A 119 19.02 -28.85 9.17
C TYR A 119 19.70 -27.51 9.35
N ALA A 120 18.97 -26.45 9.16
CA ALA A 120 19.37 -25.10 9.50
C ALA A 120 18.30 -24.46 10.43
N ILE A 121 18.74 -23.91 11.54
CA ILE A 121 17.92 -23.08 12.43
C ILE A 121 18.28 -21.63 12.10
N ASN A 122 17.36 -20.90 11.53
CA ASN A 122 17.52 -19.51 11.10
C ASN A 122 16.88 -18.59 12.13
N PHE A 123 17.60 -17.58 12.57
CA PHE A 123 17.17 -16.65 13.60
C PHE A 123 16.67 -15.31 13.06
N GLY A 124 16.88 -15.04 11.75
CA GLY A 124 16.54 -13.76 11.15
C GLY A 124 17.18 -12.59 11.91
N SER A 125 16.36 -11.66 12.37
CA SER A 125 16.76 -10.53 13.21
C SER A 125 16.37 -10.67 14.68
N SER A 126 16.06 -11.88 15.14
CA SER A 126 15.54 -12.12 16.50
C SER A 126 16.59 -11.94 17.60
N ILE A 127 17.88 -12.19 17.31
CA ILE A 127 18.97 -11.98 18.26
C ILE A 127 19.46 -10.55 18.16
N GLN A 128 19.39 -9.82 19.26
CA GLN A 128 19.76 -8.40 19.31
C GLN A 128 20.57 -8.13 20.58
N ASP A 129 21.43 -7.10 20.57
CA ASP A 129 22.04 -6.65 21.81
C ASP A 129 20.99 -6.21 22.83
N ASN A 130 21.37 -6.23 24.10
CA ASN A 130 20.43 -5.94 25.18
C ASN A 130 20.17 -4.44 25.37
N ASN A 131 21.08 -3.57 24.96
CA ASN A 131 21.05 -2.15 25.26
C ASN A 131 20.46 -1.33 24.10
N GLU A 132 21.07 -1.39 22.94
CA GLU A 132 20.71 -0.59 21.75
C GLU A 132 19.77 -1.31 20.81
N SER A 133 19.59 -2.63 20.97
CA SER A 133 18.77 -3.49 20.12
C SER A 133 19.30 -3.62 18.69
N ASN A 134 20.63 -3.58 18.50
CA ASN A 134 21.25 -3.87 17.21
C ASN A 134 21.07 -5.34 16.85
N PRO A 135 20.40 -5.70 15.75
CA PRO A 135 20.13 -7.09 15.43
C PRO A 135 21.35 -7.77 14.80
N LEU A 136 21.64 -9.00 15.25
CA LEU A 136 22.52 -9.91 14.52
C LEU A 136 21.74 -10.55 13.38
N HIS A 137 21.86 -9.97 12.19
CA HIS A 137 21.15 -10.45 11.01
C HIS A 137 21.72 -11.78 10.51
N SER A 138 20.83 -12.63 9.99
CA SER A 138 21.16 -13.86 9.28
C SER A 138 21.95 -14.88 10.08
N MET A 139 21.86 -14.84 11.43
CA MET A 139 22.43 -15.91 12.27
C MET A 139 21.78 -17.24 11.92
N ARG A 140 22.62 -18.25 11.65
CA ARG A 140 22.19 -19.62 11.34
C ARG A 140 23.02 -20.63 12.11
N TYR A 141 22.32 -21.65 12.60
CA TYR A 141 22.97 -22.86 13.15
C TYR A 141 22.64 -24.05 12.25
N VAL A 142 23.64 -24.64 11.63
CA VAL A 142 23.49 -25.72 10.64
C VAL A 142 24.09 -27.02 11.23
N PHE A 143 23.38 -28.13 11.05
CA PHE A 143 23.86 -29.46 11.46
C PHE A 143 23.26 -30.54 10.55
N SER A 144 23.83 -31.73 10.56
CA SER A 144 23.30 -32.88 9.83
C SER A 144 23.08 -34.08 10.73
N THR A 145 21.99 -34.81 10.46
CA THR A 145 21.75 -36.13 11.05
C THR A 145 22.47 -37.27 10.31
N GLY A 146 23.07 -36.95 9.16
CA GLY A 146 23.92 -37.82 8.36
C GLY A 146 25.41 -37.46 8.48
N PRO A 147 26.28 -38.17 7.74
CA PRO A 147 27.72 -37.94 7.76
C PRO A 147 28.16 -36.68 7.01
N GLU A 148 27.29 -36.13 6.15
CA GLU A 148 27.60 -35.01 5.28
C GLU A 148 26.61 -33.85 5.48
N ILE A 149 27.04 -32.64 5.12
CA ILE A 149 26.22 -31.45 5.06
C ILE A 149 26.03 -31.08 3.62
N ASP A 150 24.76 -30.89 3.21
CA ASP A 150 24.41 -30.41 1.88
C ASP A 150 24.95 -28.97 1.69
N SER A 151 25.62 -28.69 0.56
CA SER A 151 26.42 -27.49 0.42
C SER A 151 26.05 -26.60 -0.79
N MET A 152 25.04 -26.99 -1.58
CA MET A 152 24.65 -26.21 -2.76
C MET A 152 23.80 -25.00 -2.38
N TYR A 153 23.82 -23.98 -3.26
CA TYR A 153 23.13 -22.70 -3.09
C TYR A 153 22.30 -22.38 -4.32
N MET A 154 21.21 -21.67 -4.12
CA MET A 154 20.45 -20.97 -5.14
C MET A 154 20.03 -19.60 -4.63
N SER A 155 19.95 -18.63 -5.51
CA SER A 155 19.46 -17.29 -5.20
C SER A 155 18.26 -16.93 -6.07
N GLY A 156 17.48 -15.96 -5.64
CA GLY A 156 16.40 -15.45 -6.46
C GLY A 156 15.78 -14.18 -5.90
N TYR A 157 14.79 -13.70 -6.63
CA TYR A 157 14.09 -12.45 -6.35
C TYR A 157 12.58 -12.66 -6.40
N THR A 158 11.85 -12.08 -5.46
CA THR A 158 10.38 -12.07 -5.40
C THR A 158 9.84 -10.67 -5.61
N ALA A 159 8.94 -10.49 -6.57
CA ALA A 159 8.30 -9.21 -6.87
C ALA A 159 6.79 -9.36 -7.08
N ASP A 160 6.03 -8.33 -6.71
CA ASP A 160 4.60 -8.25 -7.02
C ASP A 160 4.38 -8.21 -8.53
N ALA A 161 3.48 -9.06 -9.03
CA ALA A 161 3.27 -9.23 -10.47
C ALA A 161 2.70 -7.99 -11.16
N MET A 162 1.93 -7.17 -10.42
CA MET A 162 1.29 -5.97 -10.97
C MET A 162 2.15 -4.71 -10.81
N LYS A 163 2.84 -4.58 -9.68
CA LYS A 163 3.59 -3.36 -9.31
C LYS A 163 5.09 -3.50 -9.54
N SER A 164 5.57 -4.73 -9.74
CA SER A 164 6.98 -5.07 -9.78
C SER A 164 7.79 -4.69 -8.53
N ASP A 165 7.14 -4.27 -7.45
CA ASP A 165 7.79 -3.99 -6.16
C ASP A 165 8.28 -5.28 -5.51
N SER A 166 9.38 -5.20 -4.75
CA SER A 166 9.89 -6.34 -4.01
C SER A 166 8.89 -6.82 -2.94
N VAL A 167 8.62 -8.13 -2.90
CA VAL A 167 7.79 -8.75 -1.87
C VAL A 167 8.72 -9.32 -0.81
N SER A 168 8.80 -8.61 0.33
CA SER A 168 9.65 -9.00 1.45
C SER A 168 9.02 -10.11 2.28
N LYS A 169 9.89 -10.89 2.97
CA LYS A 169 9.47 -11.97 3.90
C LYS A 169 8.72 -13.12 3.27
N SER A 170 8.73 -13.23 1.95
CA SER A 170 8.20 -14.40 1.27
C SER A 170 8.99 -15.63 1.65
N PHE A 171 8.31 -16.74 1.97
CA PHE A 171 8.94 -18.03 2.12
C PHE A 171 9.09 -18.73 0.77
N ILE A 172 10.24 -19.33 0.55
CA ILE A 172 10.56 -20.06 -0.67
C ILE A 172 10.75 -21.53 -0.30
N TYR A 173 9.86 -22.38 -0.82
CA TYR A 173 9.81 -23.80 -0.54
C TYR A 173 10.37 -24.61 -1.71
N PHE A 174 11.38 -25.43 -1.39
CA PHE A 174 12.07 -26.31 -2.32
C PHE A 174 11.62 -27.75 -2.10
N PHE A 175 10.88 -28.29 -3.06
CA PHE A 175 10.43 -29.69 -3.06
C PHE A 175 11.27 -30.47 -4.07
N ILE A 176 11.75 -31.66 -3.69
CA ILE A 176 12.41 -32.56 -4.65
C ILE A 176 11.40 -32.96 -5.71
N ALA A 177 11.70 -32.69 -6.98
CA ALA A 177 10.76 -32.78 -8.08
C ALA A 177 10.17 -34.19 -8.28
N ASP A 178 11.00 -35.23 -8.07
CA ASP A 178 10.60 -36.65 -8.23
C ASP A 178 9.74 -37.14 -7.06
N SER A 179 9.67 -36.42 -5.96
CA SER A 179 8.89 -36.81 -4.77
C SER A 179 7.55 -36.13 -4.64
N VAL A 180 7.22 -35.21 -5.56
CA VAL A 180 5.98 -34.41 -5.55
C VAL A 180 5.37 -34.42 -6.94
N GLU A 181 4.21 -35.05 -7.09
CA GLU A 181 3.45 -34.97 -8.34
C GLU A 181 3.00 -33.53 -8.61
N ARG A 182 2.96 -33.14 -9.90
CA ARG A 182 2.28 -31.90 -10.27
C ARG A 182 0.81 -32.05 -9.91
N PRO A 183 0.24 -31.12 -9.15
CA PRO A 183 -1.19 -31.15 -8.93
C PRO A 183 -1.90 -30.94 -10.26
N ASN A 184 -2.68 -31.93 -10.71
CA ASN A 184 -3.55 -31.79 -11.87
C ASN A 184 -4.75 -30.90 -11.55
N GLU A 185 -5.12 -30.85 -10.27
CA GLU A 185 -6.15 -29.99 -9.71
C GLU A 185 -5.58 -29.38 -8.42
N TRP A 186 -5.88 -28.13 -8.19
CA TRP A 186 -5.50 -27.52 -6.91
C TRP A 186 -6.37 -28.13 -5.81
N ASP A 187 -5.87 -29.11 -5.20
CA ASP A 187 -6.13 -29.35 -3.80
C ASP A 187 -4.87 -28.86 -3.06
N SER A 188 -4.97 -28.19 -1.99
CA SER A 188 -3.87 -27.75 -1.14
C SER A 188 -2.82 -28.85 -0.80
N THR A 189 -2.84 -29.96 -1.55
CA THR A 189 -2.03 -31.18 -1.31
C THR A 189 -0.57 -30.93 -1.49
N MET A 190 -0.16 -30.00 -2.36
CA MET A 190 1.25 -29.69 -2.54
C MET A 190 1.89 -29.16 -1.26
N PHE A 191 1.20 -28.30 -0.53
CA PHE A 191 1.70 -27.78 0.76
C PHE A 191 1.51 -28.75 1.93
N LYS A 192 0.82 -29.87 1.72
CA LYS A 192 0.83 -31.00 2.66
C LYS A 192 2.16 -31.77 2.64
N TYR A 193 2.88 -31.71 1.51
CA TYR A 193 4.24 -32.24 1.45
C TYR A 193 5.20 -31.31 2.20
N LYS A 194 6.18 -31.89 2.86
CA LYS A 194 7.19 -31.11 3.56
C LYS A 194 8.31 -30.74 2.61
N PRO A 195 8.61 -29.44 2.44
CA PRO A 195 9.74 -29.02 1.63
C PRO A 195 11.05 -29.59 2.16
N GLN A 196 12.00 -29.82 1.27
CA GLN A 196 13.34 -30.25 1.62
C GLN A 196 14.17 -29.10 2.17
N VAL A 197 14.04 -27.92 1.59
CA VAL A 197 14.69 -26.68 2.04
C VAL A 197 13.68 -25.56 2.05
N ILE A 198 13.83 -24.69 3.05
CA ILE A 198 13.06 -23.46 3.19
C ILE A 198 14.03 -22.29 3.23
N SER A 199 13.80 -21.29 2.41
CA SER A 199 14.46 -19.99 2.47
C SER A 199 13.44 -18.88 2.70
N ARG A 200 13.90 -17.67 3.01
CA ARG A 200 13.05 -16.49 3.18
C ARG A 200 13.69 -15.32 2.47
N ALA A 201 12.87 -14.55 1.76
CA ALA A 201 13.31 -13.34 1.09
C ALA A 201 13.56 -12.21 2.11
N GLU A 202 14.63 -11.48 1.92
CA GLU A 202 14.97 -10.27 2.67
C GLU A 202 14.08 -9.08 2.26
N LYS A 203 14.28 -7.94 2.90
CA LYS A 203 13.45 -6.73 2.64
C LYS A 203 13.51 -6.23 1.20
N ASN A 204 14.58 -6.52 0.48
CA ASN A 204 14.74 -6.19 -0.93
C ASN A 204 14.15 -7.24 -1.89
N GLY A 205 13.49 -8.28 -1.35
CA GLY A 205 12.93 -9.38 -2.13
C GLY A 205 13.93 -10.45 -2.55
N ILE A 206 15.22 -10.28 -2.26
CA ILE A 206 16.25 -11.28 -2.58
C ILE A 206 16.26 -12.37 -1.53
N PHE A 207 16.36 -13.61 -1.96
CA PHE A 207 16.60 -14.76 -1.10
C PHE A 207 17.84 -15.55 -1.50
N ILE A 208 18.44 -16.22 -0.53
CA ILE A 208 19.56 -17.13 -0.70
C ILE A 208 19.17 -18.45 -0.03
N ALA A 209 18.82 -19.45 -0.86
CA ALA A 209 18.60 -20.80 -0.38
C ALA A 209 19.94 -21.52 -0.26
N GLN A 210 20.18 -22.13 0.88
CA GLN A 210 21.43 -22.78 1.21
C GLN A 210 21.16 -24.21 1.68
N ASN A 211 22.18 -25.03 1.65
CA ASN A 211 22.11 -26.43 2.05
C ASN A 211 21.17 -27.26 1.15
N LEU A 212 21.22 -27.00 -0.16
CA LEU A 212 20.52 -27.76 -1.18
C LEU A 212 21.32 -29.00 -1.57
N LYS A 213 20.62 -30.06 -1.95
CA LYS A 213 21.18 -31.25 -2.59
C LYS A 213 21.33 -31.05 -4.09
N PRO A 214 22.20 -31.76 -4.78
CA PRO A 214 22.34 -31.71 -6.23
C PRO A 214 21.24 -32.52 -6.95
N VAL A 215 19.98 -32.09 -6.79
CA VAL A 215 18.78 -32.72 -7.37
C VAL A 215 17.86 -31.67 -7.95
N ASN A 216 16.91 -32.10 -8.78
CA ASN A 216 15.90 -31.22 -9.34
C ASN A 216 14.88 -30.80 -8.29
N TYR A 217 14.67 -29.50 -8.18
CA TYR A 217 13.68 -28.91 -7.29
C TYR A 217 12.53 -28.29 -8.04
N ARG A 218 11.32 -28.48 -7.54
CA ARG A 218 10.14 -27.65 -7.82
C ARG A 218 10.04 -26.61 -6.74
N ILE A 219 9.93 -25.34 -7.13
CA ILE A 219 10.10 -24.21 -6.20
C ILE A 219 8.87 -23.33 -6.25
N TYR A 220 8.37 -22.96 -5.06
CA TYR A 220 7.26 -22.04 -4.87
C TYR A 220 7.64 -20.97 -3.87
N ALA A 221 7.20 -19.76 -4.12
CA ALA A 221 7.31 -18.65 -3.20
C ALA A 221 5.91 -18.23 -2.74
N PHE A 222 5.74 -17.90 -1.48
CA PHE A 222 4.50 -17.31 -0.97
C PHE A 222 4.77 -16.28 0.11
N GLU A 223 3.95 -15.24 0.17
CA GLU A 223 3.97 -14.22 1.21
C GLU A 223 3.21 -14.76 2.43
N ASP A 224 3.90 -14.93 3.56
CA ASP A 224 3.29 -15.40 4.81
C ASP A 224 2.78 -14.21 5.61
N THR A 225 1.55 -13.81 5.35
CA THR A 225 0.90 -12.65 6.00
C THR A 225 0.62 -12.89 7.49
N ASN A 226 0.30 -14.14 7.87
CA ASN A 226 -0.10 -14.53 9.22
C ASN A 226 1.07 -15.03 10.09
N ASN A 227 2.25 -15.19 9.52
CA ASN A 227 3.47 -15.76 10.15
C ASN A 227 3.28 -17.18 10.68
N ASN A 228 2.47 -17.99 9.99
CA ASN A 228 2.20 -19.39 10.33
C ASN A 228 3.07 -20.38 9.54
N MET A 229 3.80 -19.92 8.51
CA MET A 229 4.61 -20.71 7.57
C MET A 229 3.76 -21.70 6.75
N GLU A 230 2.49 -21.39 6.54
CA GLU A 230 1.56 -22.15 5.72
C GLU A 230 0.95 -21.20 4.68
N TYR A 231 0.82 -21.65 3.44
CA TYR A 231 0.20 -20.88 2.39
C TYR A 231 -1.32 -20.88 2.53
N GLU A 232 -1.91 -19.71 2.66
CA GLU A 232 -3.36 -19.49 2.73
C GLU A 232 -3.85 -18.76 1.47
N PRO A 233 -4.43 -19.48 0.50
CA PRO A 233 -4.79 -18.92 -0.83
C PRO A 233 -5.66 -17.66 -0.80
N SER A 234 -6.51 -17.51 0.23
CA SER A 234 -7.41 -16.35 0.36
C SER A 234 -6.71 -15.07 0.84
N VAL A 235 -5.54 -15.22 1.47
CA VAL A 235 -4.82 -14.13 2.14
C VAL A 235 -3.49 -13.84 1.48
N ASP A 236 -2.71 -14.91 1.21
CA ASP A 236 -1.33 -14.81 0.79
C ASP A 236 -1.17 -14.69 -0.73
N GLN A 237 -0.12 -13.99 -1.15
CA GLN A 237 0.35 -14.05 -2.53
C GLN A 237 1.20 -15.29 -2.74
N ILE A 238 1.20 -15.81 -3.97
CA ILE A 238 2.00 -16.94 -4.39
C ILE A 238 2.72 -16.65 -5.70
N GLY A 239 3.87 -17.27 -5.88
CA GLY A 239 4.61 -17.30 -7.14
C GLY A 239 5.18 -18.68 -7.39
N PHE A 240 5.25 -19.09 -8.63
CA PHE A 240 5.82 -20.37 -9.03
C PHE A 240 6.71 -20.21 -10.26
N LEU A 241 7.49 -21.25 -10.54
CA LEU A 241 8.32 -21.34 -11.73
C LEU A 241 7.79 -22.45 -12.63
N ASP A 242 7.89 -22.25 -13.95
CA ASP A 242 7.31 -23.16 -14.93
C ASP A 242 8.09 -24.48 -15.05
N SER A 243 9.37 -24.48 -14.63
CA SER A 243 10.30 -25.58 -14.73
C SER A 243 10.82 -26.05 -13.37
N THR A 244 11.52 -27.18 -13.37
CA THR A 244 12.34 -27.64 -12.24
C THR A 244 13.77 -27.16 -12.40
N TYR A 245 14.47 -26.94 -11.30
CA TYR A 245 15.81 -26.39 -11.29
C TYR A 245 16.76 -27.23 -10.44
N ASN A 246 17.93 -27.52 -10.99
CA ASN A 246 19.01 -28.23 -10.31
C ASN A 246 20.13 -27.23 -9.95
N PRO A 247 20.54 -27.10 -8.69
CA PRO A 247 21.59 -26.16 -8.31
C PRO A 247 22.94 -26.40 -9.03
N MET A 248 23.20 -27.64 -9.47
CA MET A 248 24.42 -27.93 -10.24
C MET A 248 24.41 -27.39 -11.67
N GLU A 249 23.23 -27.20 -12.24
CA GLU A 249 23.04 -26.75 -13.62
C GLU A 249 22.88 -25.23 -13.70
N MET A 250 22.71 -24.57 -12.56
CA MET A 250 22.55 -23.13 -12.49
C MET A 250 23.88 -22.41 -12.66
N PRO A 251 23.90 -21.23 -13.30
CA PRO A 251 25.10 -20.40 -13.38
C PRO A 251 25.56 -19.98 -11.98
N GLY A 252 26.87 -19.80 -11.81
CA GLY A 252 27.40 -19.23 -10.57
C GLY A 252 26.91 -17.79 -10.35
N PHE A 253 26.80 -17.38 -9.11
CA PHE A 253 26.36 -16.04 -8.72
C PHE A 253 27.20 -15.49 -7.59
N CYS A 254 27.21 -14.15 -7.44
CA CYS A 254 27.92 -13.47 -6.38
C CYS A 254 27.01 -13.29 -5.15
N ILE A 255 27.59 -13.47 -3.96
CA ILE A 255 26.96 -13.13 -2.68
C ILE A 255 27.80 -12.02 -2.07
N TRP A 256 27.16 -10.98 -1.55
CA TRP A 256 27.81 -9.89 -0.81
C TRP A 256 27.02 -9.51 0.43
N TYR A 257 27.68 -8.85 1.36
CA TYR A 257 27.01 -8.31 2.53
C TYR A 257 26.65 -6.84 2.28
N ASP A 258 25.35 -6.52 2.34
CA ASP A 258 24.87 -5.15 2.25
C ASP A 258 25.09 -4.44 3.60
N SER A 259 26.16 -3.65 3.69
CA SER A 259 26.52 -2.93 4.90
C SER A 259 25.54 -1.84 5.32
N LEU A 260 24.72 -1.35 4.38
CA LEU A 260 23.68 -0.34 4.66
C LEU A 260 22.41 -0.96 5.26
N ARG A 261 22.11 -2.18 4.88
CA ARG A 261 20.93 -2.91 5.33
C ARG A 261 21.23 -3.99 6.36
N HIS A 262 22.52 -4.29 6.54
CA HIS A 262 23.03 -5.29 7.49
C HIS A 262 22.53 -6.73 7.24
N TYR A 263 22.33 -7.13 5.98
CA TYR A 263 22.02 -8.51 5.62
C TYR A 263 22.73 -8.96 4.32
N PRO A 264 22.88 -10.29 4.10
CA PRO A 264 23.45 -10.80 2.86
C PRO A 264 22.50 -10.56 1.68
N SER A 265 23.07 -10.21 0.54
CA SER A 265 22.40 -10.07 -0.74
C SER A 265 23.11 -10.90 -1.80
N ALA A 266 22.48 -11.14 -2.94
CA ALA A 266 23.04 -11.96 -4.00
C ALA A 266 22.52 -11.54 -5.37
N GLU A 267 23.26 -11.88 -6.43
CA GLU A 267 22.73 -11.88 -7.78
C GLU A 267 21.63 -12.94 -7.88
N PRO A 268 20.39 -12.58 -8.28
CA PRO A 268 19.31 -13.55 -8.35
C PRO A 268 19.45 -14.46 -9.59
N GLN A 269 19.27 -15.75 -9.39
CA GLN A 269 19.21 -16.76 -10.46
C GLN A 269 17.75 -17.09 -10.85
N LEU A 270 16.81 -16.86 -9.94
CA LEU A 270 15.39 -17.17 -10.08
C LEU A 270 14.55 -15.90 -9.89
N TYR A 271 13.45 -15.77 -10.62
CA TYR A 271 12.54 -14.64 -10.54
C TYR A 271 11.11 -15.11 -10.35
N PHE A 272 10.50 -14.72 -9.23
CA PHE A 272 9.12 -15.04 -8.90
C PHE A 272 8.24 -13.81 -9.04
N ARG A 273 7.22 -13.90 -9.88
CA ARG A 273 6.13 -12.93 -9.95
C ARG A 273 5.04 -13.36 -8.98
N MET A 274 4.90 -12.62 -7.89
CA MET A 274 3.97 -12.91 -6.82
C MET A 274 2.60 -12.37 -7.16
N PHE A 275 1.58 -13.19 -7.05
CA PHE A 275 0.20 -12.84 -7.35
C PHE A 275 -0.76 -13.44 -6.34
N LYS A 276 -1.97 -12.89 -6.24
CA LYS A 276 -3.05 -13.44 -5.44
C LYS A 276 -3.94 -14.30 -6.33
N ASP A 277 -4.06 -15.59 -6.02
CA ASP A 277 -4.94 -16.49 -6.76
C ASP A 277 -6.38 -16.30 -6.29
N ARG A 278 -7.20 -15.66 -7.14
CA ARG A 278 -8.57 -15.30 -6.80
C ARG A 278 -9.54 -16.47 -6.74
N ARG A 279 -9.20 -17.63 -7.30
CA ARG A 279 -10.09 -18.80 -7.35
C ARG A 279 -10.31 -19.51 -6.02
N PHE A 280 -9.47 -19.19 -5.03
CA PHE A 280 -9.61 -19.75 -3.68
C PHE A 280 -10.57 -18.98 -2.78
N THR A 281 -11.12 -17.88 -3.25
CA THR A 281 -12.24 -17.26 -2.57
C THR A 281 -13.48 -18.11 -2.81
N ARG A 282 -14.06 -18.67 -1.73
CA ARG A 282 -15.25 -19.51 -1.84
C ARG A 282 -16.44 -18.65 -2.25
N GLN A 283 -17.12 -19.07 -3.32
CA GLN A 283 -18.38 -18.45 -3.70
C GLN A 283 -19.48 -18.89 -2.75
N VAL A 284 -19.80 -18.02 -1.81
CA VAL A 284 -20.88 -18.19 -0.82
C VAL A 284 -21.51 -16.83 -0.54
N LEU A 285 -22.77 -16.81 -0.15
CA LEU A 285 -23.38 -15.60 0.40
C LEU A 285 -22.79 -15.35 1.79
N SER A 286 -21.86 -14.41 1.90
CA SER A 286 -21.10 -14.16 3.13
C SER A 286 -21.87 -13.31 4.14
N ASN A 287 -22.66 -12.35 3.66
CA ASN A 287 -23.50 -11.50 4.49
C ASN A 287 -24.74 -11.01 3.75
N GLN A 288 -25.79 -10.70 4.49
CA GLN A 288 -27.02 -10.09 4.01
C GLN A 288 -27.53 -9.11 5.05
N GLU A 289 -27.92 -7.92 4.64
CA GLU A 289 -28.43 -6.91 5.54
C GLU A 289 -29.50 -6.04 4.85
N ARG A 290 -30.44 -5.50 5.60
CA ARG A 290 -31.40 -4.54 5.09
C ARG A 290 -31.06 -3.16 5.62
N ILE A 291 -30.57 -2.30 4.73
CA ILE A 291 -30.04 -0.96 5.09
C ILE A 291 -31.18 0.01 5.41
N ASN A 292 -32.26 -0.03 4.59
CA ASN A 292 -33.46 0.76 4.81
C ASN A 292 -34.70 0.02 4.31
N ARG A 293 -35.88 0.64 4.33
CA ARG A 293 -37.12 -0.01 3.89
C ARG A 293 -37.04 -0.56 2.47
N HIS A 294 -36.45 0.19 1.54
CA HIS A 294 -36.38 -0.15 0.11
C HIS A 294 -35.11 -0.88 -0.30
N LYS A 295 -34.06 -0.95 0.56
CA LYS A 295 -32.74 -1.45 0.18
C LYS A 295 -32.24 -2.56 1.08
N ALA A 296 -31.85 -3.68 0.47
CA ALA A 296 -31.05 -4.71 1.09
C ALA A 296 -29.72 -4.90 0.36
N MET A 297 -28.69 -5.30 1.09
CA MET A 297 -27.38 -5.61 0.55
C MET A 297 -27.07 -7.08 0.69
N LEU A 298 -26.51 -7.66 -0.35
CA LEU A 298 -25.99 -9.01 -0.38
C LEU A 298 -24.48 -8.91 -0.67
N TYR A 299 -23.69 -9.65 0.10
CA TYR A 299 -22.23 -9.70 -0.04
C TYR A 299 -21.82 -11.14 -0.33
N PHE A 300 -21.13 -11.32 -1.43
CA PHE A 300 -20.62 -12.63 -1.86
C PHE A 300 -19.13 -12.76 -1.51
N GLY A 301 -18.70 -13.97 -1.25
CA GLY A 301 -17.32 -14.27 -0.89
C GLY A 301 -16.34 -14.24 -2.06
N SER A 302 -16.84 -14.31 -3.30
CA SER A 302 -16.04 -14.29 -4.53
C SER A 302 -16.64 -13.36 -5.57
N GLU A 303 -15.80 -12.91 -6.50
CA GLU A 303 -16.18 -12.08 -7.64
C GLU A 303 -17.10 -12.83 -8.61
N TYR A 304 -17.93 -12.08 -9.33
CA TYR A 304 -18.83 -12.56 -10.39
C TYR A 304 -19.75 -13.70 -9.96
N PRO A 305 -20.55 -13.52 -8.89
CA PRO A 305 -21.53 -14.54 -8.50
C PRO A 305 -22.53 -14.77 -9.63
N GLU A 306 -22.74 -16.01 -9.99
CA GLU A 306 -23.76 -16.42 -10.97
C GLU A 306 -25.07 -16.65 -10.23
N VAL A 307 -25.90 -15.59 -10.16
CA VAL A 307 -27.21 -15.61 -9.51
C VAL A 307 -28.25 -15.91 -10.55
N THR A 308 -28.97 -17.04 -10.38
CA THR A 308 -30.03 -17.51 -11.30
C THR A 308 -31.40 -16.99 -10.90
N LYS A 309 -31.66 -16.81 -9.60
CA LYS A 309 -33.00 -16.41 -9.12
C LYS A 309 -32.95 -15.74 -7.74
N VAL A 310 -33.83 -14.74 -7.57
CA VAL A 310 -34.12 -14.13 -6.27
C VAL A 310 -35.64 -14.07 -6.11
N GLU A 311 -36.16 -14.66 -5.04
CA GLU A 311 -37.60 -14.71 -4.75
C GLU A 311 -37.88 -14.34 -3.30
N PHE A 312 -38.98 -13.63 -3.09
CA PHE A 312 -39.47 -13.25 -1.76
C PHE A 312 -40.89 -13.77 -1.55
N ASP A 313 -41.19 -14.16 -0.32
CA ASP A 313 -42.53 -14.74 0.01
C ASP A 313 -43.65 -13.68 -0.09
N SER A 314 -43.31 -12.38 0.15
CA SER A 314 -44.28 -11.29 0.22
C SER A 314 -44.14 -10.23 -0.85
N ILE A 315 -43.13 -10.35 -1.75
CA ILE A 315 -42.83 -9.34 -2.76
C ILE A 315 -42.78 -10.00 -4.14
N PRO A 316 -43.56 -9.52 -5.13
CA PRO A 316 -43.48 -10.02 -6.49
C PRO A 316 -42.08 -9.80 -7.10
N SER A 317 -41.60 -10.77 -7.88
CA SER A 317 -40.22 -10.70 -8.43
C SER A 317 -40.02 -9.54 -9.41
N ASP A 318 -41.06 -9.07 -10.08
CA ASP A 318 -41.05 -7.89 -10.97
C ASP A 318 -40.86 -6.57 -10.20
N LYS A 319 -41.10 -6.57 -8.89
CA LYS A 319 -40.90 -5.44 -7.97
C LYS A 319 -39.54 -5.46 -7.27
N VAL A 320 -38.67 -6.40 -7.61
CA VAL A 320 -37.32 -6.53 -7.06
C VAL A 320 -36.31 -6.14 -8.11
N ILE A 321 -35.55 -5.08 -7.85
CA ILE A 321 -34.48 -4.63 -8.74
C ILE A 321 -33.15 -5.18 -8.22
N TYR A 322 -32.48 -5.99 -9.01
CA TYR A 322 -31.14 -6.48 -8.77
C TYR A 322 -30.12 -5.47 -9.34
N ASP A 323 -29.28 -4.89 -8.48
CA ASP A 323 -28.39 -3.77 -8.79
C ASP A 323 -26.98 -4.03 -8.26
N PRO A 324 -26.06 -4.58 -9.08
CA PRO A 324 -24.66 -4.74 -8.70
C PRO A 324 -24.03 -3.38 -8.37
N GLN A 325 -23.24 -3.33 -7.31
CA GLN A 325 -22.62 -2.08 -6.82
C GLN A 325 -21.19 -1.86 -7.31
N ASN A 326 -20.56 -2.91 -7.80
CA ASN A 326 -19.18 -2.90 -8.29
C ASN A 326 -19.01 -3.78 -9.55
N ILE A 327 -17.87 -3.62 -10.22
CA ILE A 327 -17.52 -4.36 -11.44
C ILE A 327 -17.45 -5.86 -11.19
N THR A 328 -16.97 -6.26 -10.02
CA THR A 328 -16.83 -7.67 -9.60
C THR A 328 -18.16 -8.32 -9.21
N ARG A 329 -19.23 -7.51 -9.08
CA ARG A 329 -20.60 -7.95 -8.74
C ARG A 329 -20.71 -8.76 -7.45
N ASP A 330 -19.66 -8.76 -6.62
CA ASP A 330 -19.66 -9.45 -5.32
C ASP A 330 -20.48 -8.71 -4.25
N THR A 331 -20.83 -7.48 -4.52
CA THR A 331 -21.69 -6.64 -3.69
C THR A 331 -22.90 -6.22 -4.50
N VAL A 332 -24.08 -6.61 -4.05
CA VAL A 332 -25.33 -6.38 -4.77
C VAL A 332 -26.36 -5.72 -3.87
N ALA A 333 -26.98 -4.66 -4.36
CA ALA A 333 -28.19 -4.11 -3.76
C ALA A 333 -29.44 -4.76 -4.35
N LEU A 334 -30.37 -5.12 -3.50
CA LEU A 334 -31.74 -5.47 -3.88
C LEU A 334 -32.62 -4.29 -3.49
N TRP A 335 -33.37 -3.77 -4.47
CA TRP A 335 -34.28 -2.67 -4.25
C TRP A 335 -35.72 -3.14 -4.43
N PHE A 336 -36.60 -2.63 -3.57
CA PHE A 336 -38.02 -2.99 -3.55
C PHE A 336 -38.85 -1.82 -4.10
N ASP A 337 -39.42 -1.99 -5.30
CA ASP A 337 -40.30 -1.03 -5.97
C ASP A 337 -41.76 -1.17 -5.48
N ILE A 338 -41.95 -0.90 -4.19
CA ILE A 338 -43.24 -0.96 -3.49
C ILE A 338 -43.30 0.23 -2.54
N PRO A 339 -44.49 0.88 -2.34
CA PRO A 339 -44.62 1.96 -1.37
C PRO A 339 -44.15 1.58 0.04
N ALA A 340 -43.56 2.53 0.75
CA ALA A 340 -42.97 2.25 2.08
C ALA A 340 -43.96 1.66 3.08
N GLU A 341 -45.24 2.04 2.99
CA GLU A 341 -46.32 1.60 3.87
C GLU A 341 -46.67 0.12 3.65
N GLU A 342 -46.45 -0.42 2.43
CA GLU A 342 -46.73 -1.78 2.06
C GLU A 342 -45.57 -2.73 2.32
N LEU A 343 -44.37 -2.19 2.60
CA LEU A 343 -43.16 -2.98 2.87
C LEU A 343 -43.14 -3.48 4.31
N PRO A 344 -43.12 -4.81 4.57
CA PRO A 344 -43.02 -5.34 5.92
C PRO A 344 -41.63 -5.10 6.53
N ASP A 345 -41.58 -5.00 7.86
CA ASP A 345 -40.31 -4.81 8.58
C ASP A 345 -39.38 -6.03 8.44
N SER A 346 -39.91 -7.21 8.22
CA SER A 346 -39.14 -8.43 7.96
C SER A 346 -39.57 -9.08 6.66
N ILE A 347 -38.64 -9.25 5.74
CA ILE A 347 -38.84 -9.87 4.42
C ILE A 347 -38.08 -11.20 4.41
N LYS A 348 -38.79 -12.26 4.07
CA LYS A 348 -38.21 -13.61 3.87
C LYS A 348 -38.20 -13.95 2.39
N GLY A 349 -37.13 -14.62 1.98
CA GLY A 349 -36.96 -15.01 0.60
C GLY A 349 -35.89 -16.06 0.42
N ARG A 350 -35.53 -16.29 -0.82
CA ARG A 350 -34.53 -17.27 -1.26
C ARG A 350 -33.73 -16.68 -2.42
N ILE A 351 -32.45 -17.04 -2.44
CA ILE A 351 -31.55 -16.73 -3.57
C ILE A 351 -30.98 -18.05 -4.08
N THR A 352 -31.07 -18.28 -5.37
CA THR A 352 -30.48 -19.43 -6.06
C THR A 352 -29.28 -18.92 -6.87
N TYR A 353 -28.12 -19.50 -6.63
CA TYR A 353 -26.86 -19.11 -7.28
C TYR A 353 -25.87 -20.28 -7.25
N PHE A 354 -24.82 -20.20 -8.08
CA PHE A 354 -23.75 -21.19 -8.03
C PHE A 354 -22.84 -20.90 -6.84
N LYS A 355 -22.76 -21.83 -5.89
CA LYS A 355 -21.89 -21.73 -4.71
C LYS A 355 -21.02 -22.97 -4.53
N HIS A 356 -19.89 -22.79 -3.83
CA HIS A 356 -19.01 -23.89 -3.48
C HIS A 356 -19.63 -24.79 -2.41
N ASP A 357 -19.66 -26.09 -2.67
CA ASP A 357 -20.04 -27.13 -1.71
C ASP A 357 -18.89 -27.44 -0.72
N SER A 358 -19.04 -28.49 0.11
CA SER A 358 -18.05 -28.89 1.10
C SER A 358 -16.74 -29.43 0.49
N ILE A 359 -16.77 -29.89 -0.76
CA ILE A 359 -15.64 -30.42 -1.51
C ILE A 359 -15.13 -29.44 -2.60
N ASN A 360 -15.56 -28.17 -2.49
CA ASN A 360 -15.14 -27.06 -3.33
C ASN A 360 -15.59 -27.10 -4.80
N ASN A 361 -16.68 -27.82 -5.12
CA ASN A 361 -17.32 -27.76 -6.43
C ASN A 361 -18.35 -26.63 -6.47
N LEU A 362 -18.43 -25.94 -7.62
CA LEU A 362 -19.49 -24.98 -7.89
C LEU A 362 -20.78 -25.73 -8.27
N VAL A 363 -21.79 -25.61 -7.42
CA VAL A 363 -23.10 -26.25 -7.60
C VAL A 363 -24.22 -25.23 -7.42
N GLU A 364 -25.23 -25.29 -8.25
CA GLU A 364 -26.42 -24.46 -8.08
C GLU A 364 -27.13 -24.83 -6.78
N SER A 365 -27.33 -23.88 -5.93
CA SER A 365 -27.86 -24.07 -4.58
C SER A 365 -28.66 -22.86 -4.11
N GLU A 366 -29.56 -23.12 -3.18
CA GLU A 366 -30.47 -22.13 -2.61
C GLU A 366 -29.99 -21.73 -1.21
N ASP A 367 -29.96 -20.42 -0.93
CA ASP A 367 -29.78 -19.85 0.40
C ASP A 367 -30.99 -19.01 0.82
N LYS A 368 -31.30 -19.05 2.11
CA LYS A 368 -32.44 -18.31 2.67
C LYS A 368 -32.06 -16.87 2.94
N LEU A 369 -32.90 -15.95 2.46
CA LEU A 369 -32.80 -14.54 2.78
C LEU A 369 -33.72 -14.20 3.96
N ARG A 370 -33.18 -13.46 4.95
CA ARG A 370 -33.91 -12.91 6.08
C ARG A 370 -33.50 -11.48 6.27
N LEU A 371 -34.30 -10.56 5.73
CA LEU A 371 -33.99 -9.15 5.66
C LEU A 371 -34.89 -8.40 6.64
N THR A 372 -34.38 -8.05 7.79
CA THR A 372 -35.12 -7.30 8.82
C THR A 372 -34.58 -5.89 8.91
N TRP A 373 -35.49 -4.91 8.89
CA TRP A 373 -35.15 -3.52 9.12
C TRP A 373 -35.94 -3.02 10.32
N VAL A 374 -35.22 -2.39 11.26
CA VAL A 374 -35.80 -1.72 12.41
C VAL A 374 -35.39 -0.27 12.34
N TYR A 375 -36.37 0.62 12.31
CA TYR A 375 -36.08 2.04 12.39
C TYR A 375 -35.36 2.38 13.70
N VAL A 376 -34.18 2.95 13.57
CA VAL A 376 -33.42 3.52 14.67
C VAL A 376 -33.19 4.98 14.33
N GLU A 377 -33.80 5.86 15.18
CA GLU A 377 -33.60 7.31 15.02
C GLU A 377 -32.11 7.64 15.09
N SER A 378 -31.58 8.30 14.06
CA SER A 378 -30.19 8.75 14.03
C SER A 378 -29.94 9.83 15.08
N LYS A 379 -28.67 10.06 15.41
CA LYS A 379 -28.27 11.12 16.33
C LYS A 379 -28.65 12.51 15.78
N GLU A 380 -28.52 12.68 14.48
CA GLU A 380 -28.85 13.91 13.76
C GLU A 380 -30.37 14.17 13.81
N GLU A 381 -31.19 13.17 13.47
CA GLU A 381 -32.65 13.28 13.51
C GLU A 381 -33.14 13.59 14.92
N ARG A 382 -32.56 12.97 15.94
CA ARG A 382 -32.88 13.24 17.32
C ARG A 382 -32.53 14.67 17.73
N GLN A 383 -31.36 15.17 17.34
CA GLN A 383 -30.94 16.55 17.63
C GLN A 383 -31.84 17.56 16.93
N GLU A 384 -32.21 17.28 15.67
CA GLU A 384 -33.10 18.14 14.90
C GLU A 384 -34.50 18.19 15.55
N ARG A 385 -35.05 17.04 15.93
CA ARG A 385 -36.32 16.98 16.64
C ARG A 385 -36.28 17.77 17.96
N GLU A 386 -35.21 17.58 18.75
CA GLU A 386 -35.03 18.34 20.02
C GLU A 386 -34.86 19.85 19.75
N ARG A 387 -34.25 20.25 18.65
CA ARG A 387 -34.13 21.65 18.21
C ARG A 387 -35.50 22.23 17.89
N LEU A 388 -36.25 21.54 17.03
CA LEU A 388 -37.59 21.96 16.62
C LEU A 388 -38.56 22.04 17.79
N GLU A 389 -38.52 21.11 18.72
CA GLU A 389 -39.31 21.15 19.95
C GLU A 389 -39.00 22.39 20.81
N LYS A 390 -37.72 22.74 20.96
CA LYS A 390 -37.30 23.95 21.71
C LYS A 390 -37.69 25.24 20.99
N GLU A 391 -37.63 25.29 19.65
CA GLU A 391 -38.08 26.45 18.88
C GLU A 391 -39.57 26.62 18.96
N LYS A 392 -40.35 25.52 18.90
CA LYS A 392 -41.80 25.52 19.10
C LYS A 392 -42.20 26.03 20.49
N GLU A 393 -41.52 25.55 21.54
CA GLU A 393 -41.76 26.03 22.90
C GLU A 393 -41.45 27.53 23.06
N LYS A 394 -40.39 28.02 22.40
CA LYS A 394 -40.06 29.46 22.42
C LYS A 394 -41.13 30.30 21.72
N ALA A 395 -41.57 29.88 20.53
CA ALA A 395 -42.63 30.59 19.79
C ALA A 395 -43.92 30.69 20.60
N ILE A 396 -44.35 29.58 21.23
CA ILE A 396 -45.53 29.54 22.08
C ILE A 396 -45.36 30.49 23.29
N LYS A 397 -44.20 30.52 23.94
CA LYS A 397 -43.91 31.44 25.05
C LYS A 397 -43.95 32.92 24.64
N ASN A 398 -43.54 33.22 23.43
CA ASN A 398 -43.55 34.59 22.87
C ASN A 398 -44.90 35.00 22.29
N GLY A 399 -45.91 34.11 22.27
CA GLY A 399 -47.20 34.35 21.69
C GLY A 399 -47.18 34.41 20.15
N GLU A 400 -46.16 33.85 19.50
CA GLU A 400 -45.99 33.74 18.07
C GLU A 400 -46.65 32.45 17.56
N GLU A 401 -47.23 32.52 16.33
CA GLU A 401 -47.77 31.34 15.68
C GLU A 401 -46.59 30.44 15.20
N TRP A 402 -46.53 29.21 15.67
CA TRP A 402 -45.53 28.24 15.25
C TRP A 402 -45.87 27.69 13.86
N VAL A 403 -45.01 27.95 12.89
CA VAL A 403 -45.05 27.32 11.56
C VAL A 403 -44.00 26.23 11.54
N GLU A 404 -44.41 24.98 11.31
CA GLU A 404 -43.49 23.87 11.17
C GLU A 404 -42.61 24.14 9.94
N PRO A 405 -41.27 24.09 10.07
CA PRO A 405 -40.40 24.31 8.91
C PRO A 405 -40.68 23.26 7.84
N GLU A 406 -40.65 23.70 6.60
CA GLU A 406 -40.82 22.79 5.45
C GLU A 406 -39.72 21.72 5.46
N LYS A 407 -40.14 20.45 5.42
CA LYS A 407 -39.17 19.33 5.38
C LYS A 407 -38.37 19.36 4.10
N GLU A 408 -37.09 19.18 4.20
CA GLU A 408 -36.23 19.02 3.01
C GLU A 408 -36.75 17.86 2.17
N ASN A 409 -36.68 18.04 0.83
CA ASN A 409 -37.06 16.99 -0.09
C ASN A 409 -36.15 15.75 0.12
N PRO A 410 -36.73 14.58 0.43
CA PRO A 410 -35.95 13.37 0.64
C PRO A 410 -35.28 12.84 -0.63
N PHE A 411 -35.73 13.26 -1.81
CA PHE A 411 -35.13 12.87 -3.09
C PHE A 411 -33.72 13.44 -3.21
N LYS A 412 -32.72 12.58 -3.28
CA LYS A 412 -31.33 12.98 -3.40
C LYS A 412 -30.72 12.49 -4.72
N VAL A 413 -30.06 13.43 -5.38
CA VAL A 413 -29.20 13.14 -6.53
C VAL A 413 -27.85 13.79 -6.31
N ASN A 414 -26.81 13.01 -6.49
CA ASN A 414 -25.44 13.52 -6.49
C ASN A 414 -25.07 13.91 -7.92
N ILE A 415 -25.23 15.17 -8.23
CA ILE A 415 -24.83 15.80 -9.49
C ILE A 415 -23.97 17.02 -9.16
N PRO A 416 -22.76 17.14 -9.73
CA PRO A 416 -21.95 18.32 -9.48
C PRO A 416 -22.67 19.57 -9.98
N SER A 417 -22.96 20.50 -9.06
CA SER A 417 -23.61 21.78 -9.41
C SER A 417 -22.74 22.66 -10.31
N THR A 418 -21.41 22.54 -10.15
CA THR A 418 -20.40 23.17 -11.00
C THR A 418 -19.25 22.22 -11.22
N SER A 419 -18.77 22.08 -12.45
CA SER A 419 -17.56 21.32 -12.74
C SER A 419 -16.92 21.71 -14.06
N GLU A 420 -15.64 21.38 -14.19
CA GLU A 420 -14.93 21.42 -15.46
C GLU A 420 -15.15 20.11 -16.22
N VAL A 421 -15.50 20.20 -17.49
CA VAL A 421 -15.85 19.09 -18.37
C VAL A 421 -14.99 19.09 -19.64
N ASN A 422 -14.77 17.93 -20.24
CA ASN A 422 -14.12 17.80 -21.53
C ASN A 422 -14.51 16.44 -22.16
N LYS A 423 -13.94 16.10 -23.31
CA LYS A 423 -14.28 14.86 -24.02
C LYS A 423 -14.03 13.56 -23.23
N ASP A 424 -13.18 13.62 -22.19
CA ASP A 424 -12.84 12.48 -21.32
C ASP A 424 -13.49 12.60 -19.93
N ARG A 425 -14.05 13.77 -19.62
CA ARG A 425 -14.66 14.06 -18.33
C ARG A 425 -16.08 14.61 -18.53
N HIS A 426 -17.03 13.71 -18.50
CA HIS A 426 -18.45 13.98 -18.62
C HIS A 426 -19.11 14.24 -17.27
N VAL A 427 -20.38 14.63 -17.28
CA VAL A 427 -21.17 14.85 -16.06
C VAL A 427 -21.82 13.56 -15.63
N ASN A 428 -21.56 13.13 -14.40
CA ASN A 428 -22.13 11.92 -13.84
C ASN A 428 -23.26 12.26 -12.85
N PHE A 429 -24.38 11.53 -12.95
CA PHE A 429 -25.48 11.55 -12.01
C PHE A 429 -25.46 10.27 -11.19
N ASP A 430 -25.55 10.37 -9.88
CA ASP A 430 -25.64 9.23 -8.97
C ASP A 430 -26.84 9.46 -8.04
N PHE A 431 -27.83 8.58 -8.15
CA PHE A 431 -29.06 8.64 -7.36
C PHE A 431 -28.95 7.73 -6.13
N ASP A 432 -29.49 8.18 -5.01
CA ASP A 432 -29.54 7.34 -3.80
C ASP A 432 -30.40 6.08 -4.00
N TYR A 433 -31.46 6.21 -4.84
CA TYR A 433 -32.39 5.14 -5.18
C TYR A 433 -32.49 4.95 -6.69
N PRO A 434 -32.78 3.74 -7.19
CA PRO A 434 -33.11 3.53 -8.59
C PRO A 434 -34.34 4.34 -9.01
N LEU A 435 -34.34 4.82 -10.26
CA LEU A 435 -35.42 5.57 -10.81
C LEU A 435 -36.52 4.65 -11.39
N THR A 436 -37.78 4.96 -11.11
CA THR A 436 -38.97 4.36 -11.74
C THR A 436 -39.46 5.21 -12.91
N LYS A 437 -39.18 6.52 -12.89
CA LYS A 437 -39.48 7.45 -13.97
C LYS A 437 -38.30 8.34 -14.27
N PHE A 438 -38.02 8.51 -15.55
CA PHE A 438 -37.00 9.42 -16.05
C PHE A 438 -37.48 10.07 -17.35
N ASP A 439 -37.94 11.32 -17.30
CA ASP A 439 -38.41 12.04 -18.45
C ASP A 439 -37.28 12.89 -19.06
N THR A 440 -36.55 12.29 -20.02
CA THR A 440 -35.44 12.96 -20.69
C THR A 440 -35.85 14.13 -21.58
N ALA A 441 -37.12 14.20 -22.01
CA ALA A 441 -37.60 15.26 -22.88
C ALA A 441 -37.74 16.62 -22.17
N ALA A 442 -37.83 16.60 -20.84
CA ALA A 442 -37.95 17.80 -20.01
C ALA A 442 -36.60 18.48 -19.72
N ILE A 443 -35.47 17.90 -20.10
CA ILE A 443 -34.14 18.46 -19.86
C ILE A 443 -33.91 19.70 -20.71
N SER A 444 -33.51 20.79 -20.06
CA SER A 444 -32.97 21.97 -20.77
C SER A 444 -31.46 21.99 -20.63
N PHE A 445 -30.76 21.92 -21.77
CA PHE A 445 -29.31 21.95 -21.82
C PHE A 445 -28.85 22.96 -22.86
N THR A 446 -28.21 24.03 -22.39
CA THR A 446 -27.79 25.17 -23.22
C THR A 446 -26.29 25.41 -23.08
N MET A 447 -25.70 26.03 -24.08
CA MET A 447 -24.31 26.48 -24.07
C MET A 447 -24.21 27.96 -24.48
N THR A 448 -23.17 28.61 -23.95
CA THR A 448 -22.75 29.98 -24.32
C THR A 448 -21.26 29.99 -24.57
N THR A 449 -20.81 30.78 -25.55
CA THR A 449 -19.39 31.01 -25.84
C THR A 449 -19.08 32.49 -25.74
N ASP A 450 -17.81 32.84 -25.63
CA ASP A 450 -17.39 34.25 -25.61
C ASP A 450 -17.76 34.98 -26.93
N GLU A 451 -17.81 34.23 -28.05
CA GLU A 451 -18.21 34.77 -29.37
C GLU A 451 -19.74 34.90 -29.51
N ASN A 452 -20.49 34.04 -28.83
CA ASN A 452 -21.95 34.05 -28.83
C ASN A 452 -22.49 33.91 -27.40
N PRO A 453 -22.80 35.06 -26.74
CA PRO A 453 -23.28 35.08 -25.36
C PRO A 453 -24.75 34.66 -25.20
N GLU A 454 -25.51 34.51 -26.29
CA GLU A 454 -26.90 34.04 -26.23
C GLU A 454 -26.93 32.50 -26.03
N PRO A 455 -27.79 31.99 -25.12
CA PRO A 455 -27.91 30.55 -24.87
C PRO A 455 -28.36 29.79 -26.12
N GLN A 456 -27.57 28.85 -26.56
CA GLN A 456 -27.89 27.93 -27.66
C GLN A 456 -28.15 26.52 -27.10
N VAL A 457 -29.09 25.80 -27.70
CA VAL A 457 -29.35 24.40 -27.32
C VAL A 457 -28.14 23.53 -27.65
N ALA A 458 -27.60 22.88 -26.64
CA ALA A 458 -26.47 21.97 -26.78
C ALA A 458 -26.97 20.53 -27.01
N LYS A 459 -26.27 19.78 -27.87
CA LYS A 459 -26.55 18.36 -28.09
C LYS A 459 -25.94 17.55 -26.95
N TYR A 460 -26.70 16.59 -26.45
CA TYR A 460 -26.28 15.71 -25.39
C TYR A 460 -26.87 14.30 -25.56
N GLU A 461 -26.27 13.34 -24.88
CA GLU A 461 -26.72 11.98 -24.73
C GLU A 461 -26.65 11.58 -23.25
N ILE A 462 -27.65 10.87 -22.75
CA ILE A 462 -27.62 10.31 -21.39
C ILE A 462 -27.40 8.81 -21.52
N ILE A 463 -26.28 8.36 -20.98
CA ILE A 463 -25.84 6.97 -21.05
C ILE A 463 -26.00 6.37 -19.66
N PRO A 464 -26.84 5.32 -19.49
CA PRO A 464 -26.91 4.58 -18.23
C PRO A 464 -25.62 3.81 -18.01
N ASP A 465 -25.20 3.70 -16.75
CA ASP A 465 -24.08 2.84 -16.37
C ASP A 465 -24.43 1.37 -16.61
N SER A 466 -23.50 0.59 -17.14
CA SER A 466 -23.71 -0.81 -17.51
C SER A 466 -23.86 -1.75 -16.32
N ILE A 467 -23.49 -1.31 -15.12
CA ILE A 467 -23.45 -2.11 -13.91
C ILE A 467 -24.45 -1.58 -12.88
N ASN A 468 -24.37 -0.30 -12.55
CA ASN A 468 -25.14 0.33 -11.50
C ASN A 468 -26.31 1.14 -12.08
N ARG A 469 -27.52 0.66 -11.86
CA ARG A 469 -28.76 1.26 -12.41
C ARG A 469 -29.08 2.66 -11.90
N ARG A 470 -28.37 3.13 -10.88
CA ARG A 470 -28.55 4.47 -10.30
C ARG A 470 -27.62 5.50 -10.91
N LYS A 471 -26.68 5.09 -11.77
CA LYS A 471 -25.68 5.95 -12.36
C LYS A 471 -25.96 6.21 -13.83
N PHE A 472 -25.82 7.48 -14.21
CA PHE A 472 -25.97 7.94 -15.57
C PHE A 472 -24.86 8.95 -15.89
N THR A 473 -24.46 8.98 -17.14
CA THR A 473 -23.47 9.95 -17.65
C THR A 473 -24.12 10.81 -18.71
N LEU A 474 -24.11 12.13 -18.49
CA LEU A 474 -24.44 13.10 -19.54
C LEU A 474 -23.19 13.36 -20.35
N ARG A 475 -23.20 12.91 -21.60
CA ARG A 475 -22.18 13.11 -22.61
C ARG A 475 -22.60 14.21 -23.57
N ALA A 476 -21.71 15.12 -23.86
CA ALA A 476 -21.94 16.17 -24.84
C ALA A 476 -20.67 16.42 -25.67
N ASP A 477 -20.83 17.10 -26.80
CA ASP A 477 -19.72 17.61 -27.58
C ASP A 477 -19.25 18.95 -26.96
N TRP A 478 -18.32 18.80 -25.97
CA TRP A 478 -17.86 19.91 -25.15
C TRP A 478 -16.97 20.86 -25.97
N GLN A 479 -17.49 22.00 -26.36
CA GLN A 479 -16.68 23.02 -27.04
C GLN A 479 -15.71 23.68 -26.05
N PRO A 480 -14.41 23.77 -26.38
CA PRO A 480 -13.42 24.38 -25.49
C PRO A 480 -13.82 25.75 -24.99
N LYS A 481 -13.61 26.03 -23.70
CA LYS A 481 -13.88 27.30 -23.02
C LYS A 481 -15.38 27.68 -22.94
N ALA A 482 -16.29 26.91 -23.56
CA ALA A 482 -17.73 27.20 -23.50
C ALA A 482 -18.31 26.92 -22.10
N LYS A 483 -19.35 27.70 -21.75
CA LYS A 483 -20.13 27.49 -20.52
C LYS A 483 -21.45 26.80 -20.87
N TYR A 484 -21.80 25.82 -20.07
CA TYR A 484 -23.02 25.01 -20.23
C TYR A 484 -23.91 25.19 -19.01
N GLU A 485 -25.22 25.31 -19.24
CA GLU A 485 -26.23 25.31 -18.20
C GLU A 485 -27.19 24.13 -18.39
N LEU A 486 -27.29 23.33 -17.35
CA LEU A 486 -28.21 22.20 -17.26
C LEU A 486 -29.32 22.55 -16.28
N MET A 487 -30.57 22.44 -16.73
CA MET A 487 -31.73 22.59 -15.89
C MET A 487 -32.61 21.34 -15.96
N LEU A 488 -32.85 20.74 -14.80
CA LEU A 488 -33.67 19.56 -14.60
C LEU A 488 -34.93 20.03 -13.84
N PRO A 489 -36.12 20.05 -14.46
CA PRO A 489 -37.34 20.50 -13.80
C PRO A 489 -37.77 19.60 -12.63
N ALA A 490 -38.56 20.16 -11.72
CA ALA A 490 -39.19 19.42 -10.64
C ALA A 490 -40.11 18.33 -11.18
N GLY A 491 -40.12 17.15 -10.51
CA GLY A 491 -40.97 16.02 -10.86
C GLY A 491 -40.52 15.24 -12.11
N MET A 492 -39.36 15.56 -12.66
CA MET A 492 -38.77 14.88 -13.81
C MET A 492 -38.31 13.46 -13.48
N PHE A 493 -37.78 13.27 -12.31
CA PHE A 493 -37.37 11.97 -11.75
C PHE A 493 -38.35 11.51 -10.70
N GLU A 494 -38.59 10.20 -10.67
CA GLU A 494 -39.28 9.52 -9.57
C GLU A 494 -38.49 8.27 -9.22
N ASN A 495 -38.26 8.03 -7.94
CA ASN A 495 -37.53 6.85 -7.47
C ASN A 495 -38.45 5.73 -6.95
N VAL A 496 -37.89 4.58 -6.56
CA VAL A 496 -38.65 3.44 -6.00
C VAL A 496 -39.42 3.77 -4.72
N ALA A 497 -39.02 4.83 -3.99
CA ALA A 497 -39.73 5.32 -2.81
C ALA A 497 -40.87 6.31 -3.14
N ARG A 498 -41.17 6.55 -4.43
CA ARG A 498 -42.17 7.51 -4.92
C ARG A 498 -41.85 8.96 -4.61
N GLU A 499 -40.58 9.25 -4.38
CA GLU A 499 -40.08 10.62 -4.19
C GLU A 499 -39.71 11.24 -5.53
N THR A 500 -39.90 12.55 -5.66
CA THR A 500 -39.60 13.29 -6.89
C THR A 500 -38.62 14.43 -6.60
N ASN A 501 -37.84 14.79 -7.62
CA ASN A 501 -36.84 15.83 -7.49
C ASN A 501 -37.45 17.23 -7.51
N ASP A 502 -36.81 18.18 -6.85
CA ASP A 502 -36.98 19.61 -7.05
C ASP A 502 -36.24 20.06 -8.30
N THR A 503 -36.43 21.34 -8.72
CA THR A 503 -35.68 21.92 -9.85
C THR A 503 -34.19 21.97 -9.52
N ILE A 504 -33.36 21.33 -10.37
CA ILE A 504 -31.90 21.31 -10.23
C ILE A 504 -31.30 22.15 -11.34
N LYS A 505 -30.40 23.07 -10.97
CA LYS A 505 -29.64 23.90 -11.92
C LYS A 505 -28.16 23.66 -11.70
N CYS A 506 -27.45 23.34 -12.78
CA CYS A 506 -26.02 23.11 -12.77
C CYS A 506 -25.32 23.87 -13.88
N THR A 507 -24.09 24.30 -13.63
CA THR A 507 -23.29 25.05 -14.61
C THR A 507 -21.95 24.34 -14.81
N TYR A 508 -21.57 24.17 -16.07
CA TYR A 508 -20.31 23.49 -16.40
C TYR A 508 -19.47 24.39 -17.31
N THR A 509 -18.16 24.30 -17.15
CA THR A 509 -17.22 25.01 -18.02
C THR A 509 -16.38 23.98 -18.76
N ALA A 510 -16.37 24.05 -20.08
CA ALA A 510 -15.51 23.15 -20.85
C ALA A 510 -14.05 23.55 -20.67
N SER A 511 -13.21 22.53 -20.44
CA SER A 511 -11.77 22.69 -20.19
C SER A 511 -11.11 23.45 -21.34
N ASP A 512 -10.18 24.32 -20.97
CA ASP A 512 -9.28 24.97 -21.93
C ASP A 512 -8.15 23.98 -22.25
N PRO A 513 -8.03 23.49 -23.51
CA PRO A 513 -6.98 22.54 -23.87
C PRO A 513 -5.56 23.04 -23.56
N GLU A 514 -5.35 24.37 -23.62
CA GLU A 514 -4.04 24.97 -23.34
C GLU A 514 -3.55 24.78 -21.89
N LYS A 515 -4.44 24.39 -20.97
CA LYS A 515 -4.09 24.06 -19.57
C LYS A 515 -3.58 22.63 -19.40
N TYR A 516 -3.65 21.82 -20.44
CA TYR A 516 -3.30 20.42 -20.41
C TYR A 516 -2.16 20.11 -21.38
N ALA A 517 -1.53 18.97 -21.19
CA ALA A 517 -0.55 18.40 -22.12
C ALA A 517 -1.23 17.43 -23.09
N ILE A 518 -0.61 17.26 -24.25
CA ILE A 518 -0.94 16.24 -25.23
C ILE A 518 0.22 15.24 -25.24
N VAL A 519 -0.09 13.95 -25.10
CA VAL A 519 0.90 12.89 -25.18
C VAL A 519 0.58 11.99 -26.37
N LYS A 520 1.50 11.95 -27.33
CA LYS A 520 1.43 11.10 -28.49
C LYS A 520 2.28 9.84 -28.23
N VAL A 521 1.64 8.68 -28.24
CA VAL A 521 2.29 7.40 -27.99
C VAL A 521 2.35 6.61 -29.28
N LYS A 522 3.55 6.32 -29.73
CA LYS A 522 3.80 5.48 -30.87
C LYS A 522 4.15 4.08 -30.40
N VAL A 523 3.24 3.15 -30.61
CA VAL A 523 3.37 1.75 -30.19
C VAL A 523 3.97 0.95 -31.35
N ARG A 524 5.13 0.34 -31.12
CA ARG A 524 5.79 -0.55 -32.08
C ARG A 524 5.88 -1.96 -31.52
N GLY A 525 5.84 -2.97 -32.38
CA GLY A 525 5.98 -4.36 -32.02
C GLY A 525 5.86 -5.26 -33.24
N THR A 526 6.51 -6.41 -33.21
CA THR A 526 6.51 -7.39 -34.31
C THR A 526 5.25 -8.25 -34.35
N HIS A 527 4.46 -8.28 -33.27
CA HIS A 527 3.23 -9.07 -33.15
C HIS A 527 1.99 -8.19 -33.43
N PRO A 528 1.44 -8.17 -34.65
CA PRO A 528 0.35 -7.25 -35.01
C PRO A 528 -0.98 -7.57 -34.33
N THR A 529 -1.12 -8.78 -33.77
CA THR A 529 -2.32 -9.23 -33.05
C THR A 529 -2.18 -9.14 -31.53
N ALA A 530 -1.00 -8.79 -31.01
CA ALA A 530 -0.82 -8.60 -29.57
C ALA A 530 -1.62 -7.38 -29.10
N ARG A 531 -2.23 -7.49 -27.95
CA ARG A 531 -3.07 -6.46 -27.36
C ARG A 531 -2.45 -5.98 -26.07
N TYR A 532 -2.58 -4.66 -25.86
CA TYR A 532 -2.01 -4.01 -24.69
C TYR A 532 -3.02 -3.06 -24.06
N ILE A 533 -2.80 -2.74 -22.80
CA ILE A 533 -3.51 -1.68 -22.09
C ILE A 533 -2.46 -0.62 -21.73
N LEU A 534 -2.65 0.61 -22.21
CA LEU A 534 -1.83 1.76 -21.84
C LEU A 534 -2.48 2.51 -20.69
N GLN A 535 -1.73 2.74 -19.62
CA GLN A 535 -2.22 3.43 -18.43
C GLN A 535 -1.26 4.54 -18.03
N PHE A 536 -1.71 5.79 -18.11
CA PHE A 536 -1.01 6.90 -17.47
C PHE A 536 -1.36 6.92 -15.99
N THR A 537 -0.34 6.81 -15.14
CA THR A 537 -0.48 6.77 -13.68
C THR A 537 0.25 7.96 -13.07
N ASN A 538 -0.19 8.38 -11.88
CA ASN A 538 0.60 9.29 -11.04
C ASN A 538 1.70 8.52 -10.28
N ALA A 539 2.53 9.24 -9.52
CA ALA A 539 3.61 8.67 -8.70
C ALA A 539 3.14 7.63 -7.66
N GLN A 540 1.85 7.63 -7.30
CA GLN A 540 1.25 6.64 -6.39
C GLN A 540 0.65 5.45 -7.13
N GLY A 541 0.85 5.35 -8.45
CA GLY A 541 0.33 4.25 -9.28
C GLY A 541 -1.18 4.33 -9.57
N LYS A 542 -1.86 5.45 -9.21
CA LYS A 542 -3.26 5.65 -9.53
C LYS A 542 -3.43 6.00 -11.00
N VAL A 543 -4.25 5.22 -11.72
CA VAL A 543 -4.55 5.44 -13.13
C VAL A 543 -5.32 6.77 -13.29
N GLN A 544 -4.80 7.65 -14.13
CA GLN A 544 -5.43 8.90 -14.52
C GLN A 544 -6.12 8.76 -15.87
N LYS A 545 -5.52 8.03 -16.79
CA LYS A 545 -6.04 7.76 -18.11
C LYS A 545 -5.65 6.36 -18.59
N GLU A 546 -6.57 5.70 -19.25
CA GLU A 546 -6.40 4.32 -19.72
C GLU A 546 -6.92 4.18 -21.15
N LEU A 547 -6.19 3.44 -21.96
CA LEU A 547 -6.63 2.99 -23.28
C LEU A 547 -6.45 1.48 -23.36
N LYS A 548 -7.52 0.78 -23.72
CA LYS A 548 -7.57 -0.68 -23.85
C LYS A 548 -7.53 -1.08 -25.30
N ASP A 549 -7.28 -2.36 -25.54
CA ASP A 549 -7.27 -2.98 -26.87
C ASP A 549 -6.29 -2.29 -27.83
N VAL A 550 -5.13 -1.90 -27.30
CA VAL A 550 -4.08 -1.22 -28.04
C VAL A 550 -3.28 -2.25 -28.83
N THR A 551 -3.10 -1.97 -30.12
CA THR A 551 -2.22 -2.73 -31.05
C THR A 551 -1.11 -1.81 -31.55
N PRO A 552 -0.08 -2.31 -32.25
CA PRO A 552 0.91 -1.42 -32.86
C PRO A 552 0.25 -0.33 -33.72
N GLY A 553 0.57 0.94 -33.44
CA GLY A 553 -0.03 2.11 -34.06
C GLY A 553 0.27 3.41 -33.33
N ASP A 554 -0.33 4.51 -33.80
CA ASP A 554 -0.16 5.84 -33.21
C ASP A 554 -1.42 6.21 -32.40
N TYR A 555 -1.22 6.66 -31.16
CA TYR A 555 -2.28 7.02 -30.22
C TYR A 555 -2.06 8.42 -29.65
N VAL A 556 -3.14 9.20 -29.51
CA VAL A 556 -3.07 10.55 -28.97
C VAL A 556 -3.90 10.63 -27.68
N PHE A 557 -3.26 11.04 -26.61
CA PHE A 557 -3.89 11.30 -25.33
C PHE A 557 -3.91 12.81 -25.09
N GLU A 558 -5.09 13.38 -25.12
CA GLU A 558 -5.32 14.79 -24.81
C GLU A 558 -5.76 14.94 -23.36
N TYR A 559 -5.77 16.18 -22.86
CA TYR A 559 -6.19 16.51 -21.50
C TYR A 559 -5.39 15.78 -20.39
N ILE A 560 -4.11 15.57 -20.61
CA ILE A 560 -3.21 15.09 -19.55
C ILE A 560 -2.89 16.26 -18.63
N SER A 561 -3.18 16.11 -17.34
CA SER A 561 -2.87 17.14 -16.34
C SER A 561 -1.37 17.38 -16.23
N PRO A 562 -0.89 18.64 -16.15
CA PRO A 562 0.51 18.93 -15.92
C PRO A 562 1.01 18.29 -14.63
N GLY A 563 2.24 17.78 -14.65
CA GLY A 563 2.88 17.14 -13.52
C GLY A 563 3.63 15.86 -13.90
N ASP A 564 4.03 15.11 -12.90
CA ASP A 564 4.76 13.87 -13.08
C ASP A 564 3.81 12.69 -13.28
N ILE A 565 3.95 12.05 -14.43
CA ILE A 565 3.18 10.85 -14.81
C ILE A 565 4.13 9.73 -15.20
N MET A 566 3.63 8.50 -15.14
CA MET A 566 4.32 7.30 -15.65
C MET A 566 3.40 6.58 -16.64
N LEU A 567 3.99 5.99 -17.67
CA LEU A 567 3.28 5.13 -18.60
C LEU A 567 3.49 3.66 -18.21
N ARG A 568 2.45 3.04 -17.67
CA ARG A 568 2.39 1.61 -17.43
C ARG A 568 1.72 0.91 -18.61
N VAL A 569 2.32 -0.16 -19.06
CA VAL A 569 1.81 -1.00 -20.14
C VAL A 569 1.50 -2.38 -19.59
N VAL A 570 0.32 -2.89 -19.88
CA VAL A 570 -0.11 -4.26 -19.54
C VAL A 570 -0.18 -5.06 -20.83
N GLU A 571 0.42 -6.25 -20.84
CA GLU A 571 0.30 -7.22 -21.92
C GLU A 571 -1.00 -8.03 -21.73
N ASP A 572 -2.06 -7.66 -22.45
CA ASP A 572 -3.39 -8.29 -22.38
C ASP A 572 -3.40 -9.55 -23.26
N MET A 573 -2.99 -10.67 -22.70
CA MET A 573 -2.81 -11.94 -23.40
C MET A 573 -4.11 -12.53 -23.95
N ASN A 574 -5.22 -12.29 -23.30
CA ASN A 574 -6.53 -12.86 -23.66
C ASN A 574 -7.49 -11.83 -24.30
N GLY A 575 -7.09 -10.55 -24.38
CA GLY A 575 -7.85 -9.48 -25.01
C GLY A 575 -9.11 -9.08 -24.26
N ASN A 576 -9.17 -9.28 -22.94
CA ASN A 576 -10.34 -8.96 -22.13
C ASN A 576 -10.37 -7.51 -21.61
N GLY A 577 -9.31 -6.73 -21.87
CA GLY A 577 -9.17 -5.33 -21.46
C GLY A 577 -8.96 -5.15 -19.96
N LYS A 578 -8.42 -6.16 -19.27
CA LYS A 578 -8.08 -6.14 -17.85
C LYS A 578 -6.77 -6.87 -17.63
N TRP A 579 -6.04 -6.48 -16.61
CA TRP A 579 -4.93 -7.28 -16.13
C TRP A 579 -5.44 -8.54 -15.45
N ASP A 580 -4.96 -9.70 -15.86
CA ASP A 580 -5.29 -10.98 -15.27
C ASP A 580 -4.18 -11.48 -14.35
N THR A 581 -4.58 -11.89 -13.15
CA THR A 581 -3.70 -12.53 -12.19
C THR A 581 -3.31 -13.94 -12.67
N GLY A 582 -2.27 -14.50 -12.07
CA GLY A 582 -1.88 -15.88 -12.31
C GLY A 582 -2.93 -16.88 -11.82
N ASP A 583 -2.70 -18.13 -12.20
CA ASP A 583 -3.57 -19.24 -11.93
C ASP A 583 -2.74 -20.48 -11.56
N MET A 584 -2.78 -20.88 -10.29
CA MET A 584 -1.96 -21.98 -9.78
C MET A 584 -2.37 -23.35 -10.30
N VAL A 585 -3.64 -23.58 -10.57
CA VAL A 585 -4.15 -24.88 -11.05
C VAL A 585 -3.81 -25.07 -12.53
N LEU A 586 -4.02 -24.04 -13.33
CA LEU A 586 -3.65 -24.05 -14.73
C LEU A 586 -2.14 -23.81 -14.95
N MET A 587 -1.39 -23.57 -13.88
CA MET A 587 0.02 -23.18 -13.95
C MET A 587 0.25 -22.02 -14.92
N ARG A 588 -0.67 -21.04 -14.90
CA ARG A 588 -0.62 -19.86 -15.76
C ARG A 588 0.00 -18.70 -14.96
N GLN A 589 1.06 -18.14 -15.50
CA GLN A 589 1.68 -16.93 -14.96
C GLN A 589 0.73 -15.73 -15.03
N PRO A 590 0.85 -14.75 -14.14
CA PRO A 590 0.13 -13.48 -14.26
C PRO A 590 0.56 -12.73 -15.53
N GLU A 591 -0.33 -11.95 -16.12
CA GLU A 591 -0.01 -11.06 -17.22
C GLU A 591 1.09 -10.07 -16.83
N ARG A 592 1.94 -9.73 -17.80
CA ARG A 592 3.07 -8.87 -17.55
C ARG A 592 2.64 -7.42 -17.54
N THR A 593 3.21 -6.66 -16.62
CA THR A 593 3.10 -5.20 -16.55
C THR A 593 4.49 -4.60 -16.53
N GLU A 594 4.72 -3.61 -17.37
CA GLU A 594 6.00 -2.91 -17.43
C GLU A 594 5.77 -1.41 -17.41
N ILE A 595 6.73 -0.67 -16.85
CA ILE A 595 6.73 0.79 -16.87
C ILE A 595 7.69 1.25 -17.97
N TYR A 596 7.18 2.11 -18.85
CA TYR A 596 8.02 2.71 -19.88
C TYR A 596 9.14 3.54 -19.26
N LYS A 597 10.34 3.39 -19.80
CA LYS A 597 11.51 4.20 -19.48
C LYS A 597 11.99 4.92 -20.73
N ASN A 598 12.34 6.18 -20.60
CA ASN A 598 12.95 6.93 -21.70
C ASN A 598 14.37 6.41 -22.00
N GLU A 599 15.06 7.01 -22.98
CA GLU A 599 16.42 6.64 -23.37
C GLU A 599 17.44 6.78 -22.23
N GLU A 600 17.16 7.63 -21.24
CA GLU A 600 17.99 7.84 -20.06
C GLU A 600 17.66 6.86 -18.92
N GLY A 601 16.69 5.96 -19.11
CA GLY A 601 16.23 5.01 -18.11
C GLY A 601 15.25 5.59 -17.08
N VAL A 602 14.74 6.81 -17.29
CA VAL A 602 13.81 7.47 -16.37
C VAL A 602 12.37 7.06 -16.66
N GLU A 603 11.66 6.65 -15.60
CA GLU A 603 10.25 6.21 -15.66
C GLU A 603 9.27 7.38 -15.67
N THR A 604 9.67 8.50 -15.07
CA THR A 604 8.82 9.67 -14.88
C THR A 604 8.86 10.59 -16.10
N ILE A 605 7.69 10.96 -16.58
CA ILE A 605 7.48 11.94 -17.65
C ILE A 605 6.89 13.18 -17.02
N THR A 606 7.65 14.29 -16.99
CA THR A 606 7.17 15.57 -16.45
C THR A 606 6.44 16.35 -17.54
N THR A 607 5.11 16.38 -17.48
CA THR A 607 4.26 17.09 -18.44
C THR A 607 4.04 18.54 -18.03
N LYS A 608 3.90 19.42 -19.05
CA LYS A 608 3.63 20.85 -18.86
C LYS A 608 2.42 21.27 -19.69
N ALA A 609 1.69 22.25 -19.20
CA ALA A 609 0.53 22.80 -19.90
C ALA A 609 0.94 23.32 -21.29
N ASN A 610 0.08 23.09 -22.28
CA ASN A 610 0.25 23.48 -23.69
C ASN A 610 1.53 22.92 -24.35
N TRP A 611 2.00 21.74 -23.87
CA TRP A 611 3.13 21.03 -24.47
C TRP A 611 2.65 19.72 -25.08
N GLU A 612 3.30 19.38 -26.22
CA GLU A 612 3.17 18.06 -26.83
C GLU A 612 4.39 17.20 -26.48
N PHE A 613 4.14 15.94 -26.15
CA PHE A 613 5.16 14.94 -25.83
C PHE A 613 5.02 13.76 -26.77
N ASP A 614 6.09 13.38 -27.42
CA ASP A 614 6.16 12.16 -28.23
C ASP A 614 6.85 11.05 -27.43
N ILE A 615 6.20 9.90 -27.33
CA ILE A 615 6.70 8.70 -26.66
C ILE A 615 6.72 7.56 -27.67
N ASP A 616 7.87 6.97 -27.88
CA ASP A 616 8.05 5.80 -28.74
C ASP A 616 8.23 4.56 -27.86
N VAL A 617 7.27 3.64 -27.89
CA VAL A 617 7.25 2.43 -27.08
C VAL A 617 7.47 1.22 -27.97
N ASP A 618 8.62 0.60 -27.83
CA ASP A 618 8.94 -0.66 -28.45
C ASP A 618 8.50 -1.81 -27.55
N MET A 619 7.39 -2.47 -27.90
CA MET A 619 6.79 -3.54 -27.11
C MET A 619 7.68 -4.79 -27.08
N ASP A 620 8.42 -5.08 -28.15
CA ASP A 620 9.33 -6.22 -28.18
C ASP A 620 10.50 -6.03 -27.21
N LYS A 621 10.95 -4.78 -27.05
CA LYS A 621 11.97 -4.44 -26.05
C LYS A 621 11.39 -4.38 -24.63
N LEU A 622 10.21 -3.76 -24.46
CA LEU A 622 9.57 -3.59 -23.17
C LEU A 622 9.19 -4.93 -22.54
N PHE A 623 8.66 -5.85 -23.36
CA PHE A 623 8.27 -7.20 -22.94
C PHE A 623 9.30 -8.28 -23.33
N ALA A 624 10.55 -7.90 -23.53
CA ALA A 624 11.62 -8.86 -23.73
C ALA A 624 11.65 -9.93 -22.61
N PRO A 625 12.09 -11.16 -22.88
CA PRO A 625 12.23 -12.18 -21.85
C PRO A 625 13.06 -11.67 -20.68
N VAL A 626 12.56 -11.91 -19.47
CA VAL A 626 13.27 -11.52 -18.24
C VAL A 626 14.52 -12.38 -18.10
N THR A 627 15.70 -11.77 -18.22
CA THR A 627 16.99 -12.41 -17.98
C THR A 627 17.51 -12.07 -16.60
N MET A 628 18.43 -12.86 -16.06
CA MET A 628 19.07 -12.55 -14.78
C MET A 628 19.79 -11.21 -14.81
N GLU A 629 20.42 -10.88 -15.95
CA GLU A 629 21.08 -9.58 -16.16
C GLU A 629 20.08 -8.43 -16.08
N SER A 630 18.90 -8.57 -16.69
CA SER A 630 17.85 -7.54 -16.60
C SER A 630 17.31 -7.37 -15.17
N VAL A 631 17.20 -8.45 -14.40
CA VAL A 631 16.81 -8.38 -12.98
C VAL A 631 17.88 -7.69 -12.13
N VAL A 632 19.15 -8.04 -12.35
CA VAL A 632 20.29 -7.38 -11.67
C VAL A 632 20.32 -5.90 -12.00
N GLN A 633 20.14 -5.53 -13.26
CA GLN A 633 20.10 -4.12 -13.67
C GLN A 633 18.94 -3.38 -13.01
N MET A 634 17.74 -3.95 -13.01
CA MET A 634 16.58 -3.37 -12.35
C MET A 634 16.81 -3.14 -10.84
N LEU A 635 17.47 -4.08 -10.15
CA LEU A 635 17.78 -3.94 -8.73
C LEU A 635 18.82 -2.83 -8.47
N ASN A 636 19.81 -2.71 -9.33
CA ASN A 636 20.81 -1.65 -9.26
C ASN A 636 20.18 -0.27 -9.49
N ASP A 637 19.35 -0.13 -10.51
CA ASP A 637 18.65 1.13 -10.82
C ASP A 637 17.79 1.60 -9.62
N ARG A 638 17.07 0.68 -8.99
CA ARG A 638 16.26 0.97 -7.79
C ARG A 638 17.11 1.37 -6.59
N GLU A 639 18.27 0.77 -6.43
CA GLU A 639 19.18 1.13 -5.36
C GLU A 639 19.76 2.53 -5.58
N ASP A 640 20.13 2.86 -6.78
CA ASP A 640 20.64 4.18 -7.15
C ASP A 640 19.59 5.28 -6.92
N GLU A 641 18.33 5.04 -7.30
CA GLU A 641 17.22 5.95 -7.01
C GLU A 641 16.99 6.12 -5.50
N ARG A 642 17.05 5.03 -4.76
CA ARG A 642 16.90 5.06 -3.29
C ARG A 642 18.02 5.88 -2.64
N LEU A 643 19.24 5.68 -3.07
CA LEU A 643 20.40 6.45 -2.57
C LEU A 643 20.26 7.94 -2.91
N LYS A 644 19.83 8.25 -4.12
CA LYS A 644 19.58 9.65 -4.54
C LYS A 644 18.54 10.31 -3.63
N LYS A 645 17.39 9.67 -3.39
CA LYS A 645 16.36 10.18 -2.48
C LYS A 645 16.88 10.38 -1.06
N LEU A 646 17.68 9.45 -0.53
CA LEU A 646 18.29 9.59 0.78
C LEU A 646 19.28 10.79 0.88
N TYR A 647 20.05 11.04 -0.17
CA TYR A 647 20.93 12.22 -0.23
C TYR A 647 20.12 13.51 -0.26
N GLU A 648 19.06 13.58 -1.07
CA GLU A 648 18.18 14.75 -1.16
C GLU A 648 17.47 15.03 0.18
N GLU A 649 16.97 14.01 0.86
CA GLU A 649 16.37 14.16 2.20
C GLU A 649 17.39 14.64 3.26
N ARG A 650 18.61 14.13 3.22
CA ARG A 650 19.69 14.59 4.13
C ARG A 650 20.06 16.03 3.86
N GLU A 651 20.17 16.43 2.61
CA GLU A 651 20.42 17.83 2.23
C GLU A 651 19.29 18.75 2.69
N LYS A 652 18.04 18.32 2.49
CA LYS A 652 16.86 19.09 2.95
C LYS A 652 16.88 19.27 4.45
N LYS A 653 17.14 18.22 5.23
CA LYS A 653 17.27 18.30 6.69
C LYS A 653 18.40 19.24 7.11
N ARG A 654 19.56 19.15 6.46
CA ARG A 654 20.70 20.08 6.75
C ARG A 654 20.33 21.54 6.48
N LYS A 655 19.61 21.81 5.39
CA LYS A 655 19.11 23.16 5.07
C LYS A 655 18.08 23.66 6.09
N GLU A 656 17.17 22.80 6.53
CA GLU A 656 16.19 23.11 7.58
C GLU A 656 16.84 23.37 8.93
N GLU A 657 17.83 22.58 9.32
CA GLU A 657 18.60 22.78 10.56
C GLU A 657 19.41 24.06 10.52
N ALA A 658 20.08 24.37 9.41
CA ALA A 658 20.80 25.62 9.20
C ALA A 658 19.86 26.84 9.26
N ASN A 659 18.66 26.75 8.68
CA ASN A 659 17.67 27.82 8.77
C ASN A 659 17.12 28.00 10.20
N LYS A 660 16.92 26.91 10.96
CA LYS A 660 16.55 27.00 12.38
C LYS A 660 17.65 27.63 13.26
N GLN A 661 18.90 27.32 12.99
CA GLN A 661 20.04 27.96 13.69
C GLN A 661 20.15 29.45 13.36
N ASN A 662 19.93 29.85 12.11
CA ASN A 662 19.89 31.26 11.71
C ASN A 662 18.72 32.03 12.32
N GLN A 663 17.56 31.42 12.45
CA GLN A 663 16.39 32.02 13.10
C GLN A 663 16.59 32.17 14.61
N ASN A 664 17.24 31.22 15.28
CA ASN A 664 17.57 31.32 16.70
C ASN A 664 18.66 32.34 16.97
N SER A 665 19.64 32.53 16.09
CA SER A 665 20.65 33.56 16.24
C SER A 665 20.11 35.00 16.03
N ASN A 666 19.11 35.14 15.14
CA ASN A 666 18.42 36.43 14.94
C ASN A 666 17.45 36.78 16.09
N ASN A 667 16.94 35.80 16.83
CA ASN A 667 16.05 36.03 17.97
C ASN A 667 16.77 36.29 19.29
N MET A 668 18.08 36.07 19.38
CA MET A 668 18.93 36.45 20.52
C MET A 668 19.53 37.87 20.42
N GLY A 669 19.27 38.61 19.34
CA GLY A 669 19.86 39.91 19.04
C GLY A 669 19.06 41.14 19.45
N PHE A 670 17.91 41.04 20.14
CA PHE A 670 17.13 42.22 20.51
C PHE A 670 16.55 42.09 21.94
N GLY A 671 17.42 42.31 22.92
CA GLY A 671 17.05 42.45 24.35
C GLY A 671 18.01 43.36 25.09
N GLY A 672 17.78 44.58 24.96
CA GLY A 672 18.14 45.79 25.69
C GLY A 672 19.30 45.79 26.70
N PHE A 673 20.27 46.67 26.48
CA PHE A 673 20.86 47.48 27.54
C PHE A 673 21.11 48.88 26.99
N GLY A 674 20.34 49.82 27.43
CA GLY A 674 20.57 51.20 27.26
C GLY A 674 21.62 51.69 28.24
N GLY A 675 22.50 52.60 27.79
CA GLY A 675 23.11 53.57 28.69
C GLY A 675 24.61 53.77 28.54
N MET A 676 24.94 54.96 28.05
CA MET A 676 26.08 55.81 28.36
C MET A 676 27.43 55.58 27.68
N GLY A 677 27.68 56.47 26.78
CA GLY A 677 28.87 57.43 26.97
C GLY A 677 30.15 57.10 26.25
N GLY A 678 30.42 57.88 25.22
CA GLY A 678 31.64 58.54 25.13
C GLY A 678 32.72 58.08 24.13
N MET A 679 32.85 58.91 23.09
CA MET A 679 34.11 59.35 22.45
C MET A 679 34.96 58.34 21.63
N GLY A 680 34.98 58.63 20.35
CA GLY A 680 36.24 59.00 19.66
C GLY A 680 36.96 57.91 18.87
N GLY A 681 37.05 58.12 17.56
CA GLY A 681 38.15 57.52 16.81
C GLY A 681 37.74 57.03 15.42
N SER A 682 37.82 57.96 14.48
CA SER A 682 37.87 57.81 13.03
C SER A 682 38.96 56.83 12.58
N THR A 683 38.71 56.06 11.58
CA THR A 683 39.42 55.76 10.30
C THR A 683 38.89 54.46 9.76
N GLY A 684 38.31 54.45 8.57
CA GLY A 684 38.96 54.42 7.30
C GLY A 684 38.82 53.07 6.69
N GLY A 685 37.87 52.90 5.81
CA GLY A 685 37.81 52.36 4.49
C GLY A 685 38.49 51.00 4.21
N LEU A 686 37.78 50.09 3.67
CA LEU A 686 37.89 49.63 2.26
C LEU A 686 36.98 48.46 1.99
N SER A 687 36.08 48.68 1.13
CA SER A 687 35.39 47.64 0.38
C SER A 687 36.37 46.95 -0.56
N THR A 688 36.38 45.65 -0.60
CA THR A 688 36.75 44.91 -1.81
C THR A 688 35.80 43.74 -2.03
N ASN A 689 34.99 43.98 -2.97
CA ASN A 689 34.25 42.98 -3.77
C ASN A 689 35.29 42.23 -4.62
N THR A 690 35.38 40.92 -4.52
CA THR A 690 36.00 40.12 -5.58
C THR A 690 35.18 38.84 -5.75
N ASN A 691 34.47 38.87 -6.84
CA ASN A 691 33.89 37.79 -7.59
C ASN A 691 35.03 37.16 -8.42
N THR A 692 35.21 35.86 -8.32
CA THR A 692 35.83 34.95 -9.30
C THR A 692 35.54 33.54 -8.77
N GLY A 693 34.88 32.64 -9.44
CA GLY A 693 35.12 32.23 -10.79
C GLY A 693 35.94 30.95 -10.79
N GLY A 694 35.28 29.81 -11.01
CA GLY A 694 35.76 28.82 -11.90
C GLY A 694 36.67 27.71 -11.39
N MET A 695 36.35 26.56 -11.91
CA MET A 695 37.16 25.37 -12.22
C MET A 695 37.03 24.21 -11.20
N SER A 696 36.29 23.20 -11.58
CA SER A 696 36.67 22.08 -12.49
C SER A 696 37.89 21.29 -12.00
N GLY A 697 37.65 20.04 -11.80
CA GLY A 697 38.67 19.07 -12.11
C GLY A 697 38.83 17.95 -11.12
N MET A 698 38.51 16.80 -11.63
CA MET A 698 39.25 15.53 -11.55
C MET A 698 39.43 14.94 -10.13
N GLY A 699 39.26 13.73 -9.94
CA GLY A 699 39.43 12.53 -10.75
C GLY A 699 39.06 11.32 -9.96
N GLY A 700 38.54 10.40 -10.70
CA GLY A 700 38.30 9.05 -10.28
C GLY A 700 39.61 8.28 -10.08
N MET A 701 39.40 7.17 -9.38
CA MET A 701 40.13 5.91 -9.49
C MET A 701 39.42 5.00 -8.49
N GLY A 702 38.67 4.04 -8.83
CA GLY A 702 38.78 3.06 -9.87
C GLY A 702 39.83 2.03 -9.50
N GLY A 703 39.50 1.13 -8.64
CA GLY A 703 40.34 -0.01 -8.36
C GLY A 703 39.48 -1.27 -8.26
N ARG A 704 39.06 -1.82 -9.39
CA ARG A 704 38.62 -3.20 -9.49
C ARG A 704 39.86 -4.09 -9.48
N GLY A 705 40.10 -4.77 -8.39
CA GLY A 705 41.04 -5.91 -8.33
C GLY A 705 40.29 -7.20 -8.63
N ASN A 706 40.46 -7.69 -9.84
CA ASN A 706 40.14 -9.07 -10.21
C ASN A 706 41.10 -9.99 -9.44
N MET A 707 40.59 -10.88 -8.63
CA MET A 707 41.29 -12.12 -8.30
C MET A 707 40.42 -13.31 -8.73
N ARG A 708 40.85 -13.89 -9.85
CA ARG A 708 40.54 -15.30 -10.18
C ARG A 708 41.38 -16.20 -9.29
N ARG A 709 40.73 -17.08 -8.55
CA ARG A 709 41.07 -18.50 -8.47
C ARG A 709 39.91 -19.25 -7.84
#